data_090bed34a940d98c6227e8c4b0c5434f
#
_entry.id   090bed34a940d98c6227e8c4b0c5434f
#
_cell.length_a   1.000
_cell.length_b   1.000
_cell.length_c   1.000
_cell.angle_alpha   90.00
_cell.angle_beta   90.00
_cell.angle_gamma   90.00
#
_symmetry.space_group_name_H-M   'P 1'
#
loop_
_entity.id
_entity.type
_entity.pdbx_description
1 polymer ?
#
loop_
_entity_poly.entity_id
_entity_poly.type
_entity_poly.pdbx_seq_one_letter_code
_entity_poly.pdbx_strand_id
1 'polypeptide(L)'
;MGKNEKITFDYRKFNPNFHHLKKALKDDDIRFIFLKGGSSSAKSFSVAQAILLFCLSDGYNTRVYRKTGATILDSIYKTFKEAANSLGISKAFDYRENAIRCFNGSYITFSGLDDPEKIKGLESYQFVVCEELSDFDEADFKQIKKRLRGRLGQKIISMFNPISEEHWIKKHIFDKEELHEVDNNLYGIRNTLTGKVLPKEYSAITQKLINSPRIIMNPRTGKEEVHAPDTLILNSTYLNNFWVIGSPDGTYGFYDRQAVADFEKDKSRDYNYYRIYALGEWGSIKTGGEYLYAFNSGTHRGNYPYEGNIPIHISVDNNVLPYITVTFWQKNNTRLRQVHEICAEYPNNTVTQAATMTKEWLLSVGYNDVLFVHGDSTTRSGNTIDDEKRSFLDKFIECLEEKFVVRDCVPASNPSVALSGEFINSILANKIYGITIGINDNCTKSIRDYENVKKDANGAILKHRIKNKETGQSYEEFGHCTDTFRYVVVDLFKDEYTKFSLKRKRSVQKEADILYFGRQSDVGEHLLYVIPDSFGRLAIISCTIHEYVDIYDVAYSPTFDYEVLLSYIKSASGRVVFECEKDFFHIVRNLRELREIGVISTSFDYKLRIEANKDFISGKIRFLSNYEGNQAYLEFMNDYMDYDGNNTASAINAISGVAKYARKNFF
;
A
#
# COMPACT_ATOMS: atom_id res chain seq x y z
N MET A 1 -32.65 -41.51 -6.65
CA MET A 1 -33.54 -40.68 -5.80
C MET A 1 -34.91 -40.66 -6.45
N GLY A 2 -35.97 -41.03 -5.70
CA GLY A 2 -37.33 -40.98 -6.20
C GLY A 2 -37.79 -39.55 -6.45
N LYS A 3 -38.71 -39.33 -7.40
CA LYS A 3 -39.18 -38.00 -7.82
C LYS A 3 -39.75 -37.08 -6.71
N ASN A 4 -39.83 -37.51 -5.45
CA ASN A 4 -40.48 -36.78 -4.36
C ASN A 4 -39.67 -36.72 -3.05
N GLU A 5 -38.38 -37.01 -3.05
CA GLU A 5 -37.58 -36.82 -1.82
C GLU A 5 -37.32 -35.34 -1.55
N LYS A 6 -37.91 -34.81 -0.49
CA LYS A 6 -37.69 -33.44 -0.01
C LYS A 6 -36.35 -33.38 0.74
N ILE A 7 -35.33 -32.76 0.12
CA ILE A 7 -34.05 -32.53 0.75
C ILE A 7 -34.15 -31.27 1.63
N THR A 8 -33.84 -31.41 2.88
CA THR A 8 -33.81 -30.29 3.86
C THR A 8 -32.38 -30.06 4.32
N PHE A 9 -31.99 -28.81 4.45
CA PHE A 9 -30.65 -28.41 4.85
C PHE A 9 -30.70 -27.66 6.18
N ASP A 10 -29.70 -27.94 7.03
CA ASP A 10 -29.46 -27.10 8.20
C ASP A 10 -28.79 -25.79 7.75
N TYR A 11 -29.30 -24.64 8.26
CA TYR A 11 -28.75 -23.32 7.96
C TYR A 11 -27.29 -23.19 8.35
N ARG A 12 -26.82 -23.95 9.34
CA ARG A 12 -25.43 -24.01 9.81
C ARG A 12 -24.42 -24.49 8.74
N LYS A 13 -24.89 -25.04 7.63
CA LYS A 13 -24.05 -25.43 6.50
C LYS A 13 -23.66 -24.26 5.58
N PHE A 14 -24.19 -23.07 5.84
CA PHE A 14 -24.07 -21.93 4.94
C PHE A 14 -23.51 -20.70 5.64
N ASN A 15 -22.54 -20.05 5.01
CA ASN A 15 -22.09 -18.72 5.41
C ASN A 15 -23.13 -17.63 5.03
N PRO A 16 -23.08 -16.44 5.64
CA PRO A 16 -23.98 -15.33 5.31
C PRO A 16 -24.05 -14.99 3.81
N ASN A 17 -22.92 -15.04 3.10
CA ASN A 17 -22.86 -14.83 1.65
C ASN A 17 -23.86 -15.68 0.86
N PHE A 18 -24.03 -16.95 1.24
CA PHE A 18 -24.96 -17.85 0.59
C PHE A 18 -26.41 -17.35 0.68
N HIS A 19 -26.83 -16.88 1.87
CA HIS A 19 -28.23 -16.46 2.06
C HIS A 19 -28.56 -15.20 1.25
N HIS A 20 -27.63 -14.22 1.20
CA HIS A 20 -27.79 -13.02 0.37
C HIS A 20 -27.78 -13.36 -1.11
N LEU A 21 -26.84 -14.22 -1.53
CA LEU A 21 -26.76 -14.70 -2.92
C LEU A 21 -28.04 -15.44 -3.31
N LYS A 22 -28.53 -16.39 -2.51
CA LYS A 22 -29.76 -17.13 -2.76
C LYS A 22 -30.96 -16.21 -2.95
N LYS A 23 -31.08 -15.15 -2.15
CA LYS A 23 -32.13 -14.15 -2.27
C LYS A 23 -32.02 -13.41 -3.61
N ALA A 24 -30.82 -12.93 -3.97
CA ALA A 24 -30.57 -12.22 -5.22
C ALA A 24 -30.77 -13.09 -6.45
N LEU A 25 -30.46 -14.39 -6.39
CA LEU A 25 -30.68 -15.33 -7.50
C LEU A 25 -32.16 -15.57 -7.79
N LYS A 26 -33.07 -15.32 -6.84
CA LYS A 26 -34.52 -15.40 -6.97
C LYS A 26 -35.19 -14.08 -7.33
N ASP A 27 -34.46 -12.98 -7.24
CA ASP A 27 -34.96 -11.65 -7.53
C ASP A 27 -34.83 -11.38 -9.04
N ASP A 28 -35.96 -11.20 -9.73
CA ASP A 28 -35.96 -11.05 -11.19
C ASP A 28 -35.34 -9.75 -11.68
N ASP A 29 -35.31 -8.71 -10.84
CA ASP A 29 -34.72 -7.41 -11.17
C ASP A 29 -33.17 -7.46 -11.11
N ILE A 30 -32.60 -8.20 -10.16
CA ILE A 30 -31.14 -8.31 -10.00
C ILE A 30 -30.55 -9.15 -11.14
N ARG A 31 -29.69 -8.53 -11.96
CA ARG A 31 -28.99 -9.18 -13.08
C ARG A 31 -27.50 -9.40 -12.80
N PHE A 32 -26.83 -8.43 -12.17
CA PHE A 32 -25.41 -8.46 -11.90
C PHE A 32 -25.15 -8.63 -10.40
N ILE A 33 -24.41 -9.67 -10.04
CA ILE A 33 -24.07 -9.95 -8.64
C ILE A 33 -22.56 -10.02 -8.53
N PHE A 34 -21.99 -9.12 -7.74
CA PHE A 34 -20.56 -9.06 -7.49
C PHE A 34 -20.27 -9.46 -6.04
N LEU A 35 -19.53 -10.55 -5.85
CA LEU A 35 -18.99 -10.94 -4.56
C LEU A 35 -17.55 -10.44 -4.47
N LYS A 36 -17.37 -9.27 -3.86
CA LYS A 36 -16.08 -8.65 -3.61
C LYS A 36 -15.60 -9.01 -2.20
N GLY A 37 -14.35 -9.41 -2.03
CA GLY A 37 -13.86 -9.70 -0.70
C GLY A 37 -12.44 -10.25 -0.68
N GLY A 38 -11.86 -10.27 0.51
CA GLY A 38 -10.53 -10.78 0.76
C GLY A 38 -10.42 -12.31 0.60
N SER A 39 -9.22 -12.81 0.78
CA SER A 39 -8.95 -14.24 0.89
C SER A 39 -9.75 -14.84 2.06
N SER A 40 -10.10 -16.11 1.95
CA SER A 40 -10.85 -16.83 3.00
C SER A 40 -12.23 -16.26 3.34
N SER A 41 -12.83 -15.40 2.51
CA SER A 41 -14.17 -14.81 2.75
C SER A 41 -15.33 -15.71 2.31
N ALA A 42 -15.07 -16.97 1.94
CA ALA A 42 -16.04 -17.99 1.53
C ALA A 42 -16.88 -17.65 0.27
N LYS A 43 -16.43 -16.73 -0.59
CA LYS A 43 -17.14 -16.35 -1.83
C LYS A 43 -17.39 -17.56 -2.73
N SER A 44 -16.32 -18.23 -3.18
CA SER A 44 -16.40 -19.33 -4.16
C SER A 44 -17.20 -20.51 -3.63
N PHE A 45 -17.05 -20.84 -2.34
CA PHE A 45 -17.79 -21.92 -1.70
C PHE A 45 -19.29 -21.62 -1.62
N SER A 46 -19.67 -20.40 -1.24
CA SER A 46 -21.08 -19.96 -1.19
C SER A 46 -21.73 -19.93 -2.57
N VAL A 47 -20.99 -19.51 -3.60
CA VAL A 47 -21.47 -19.57 -5.00
C VAL A 47 -21.67 -21.01 -5.45
N ALA A 48 -20.70 -21.89 -5.19
CA ALA A 48 -20.82 -23.31 -5.55
C ALA A 48 -22.04 -23.94 -4.88
N GLN A 49 -22.27 -23.71 -3.58
CA GLN A 49 -23.44 -24.19 -2.86
C GLN A 49 -24.74 -23.70 -3.49
N ALA A 50 -24.85 -22.40 -3.78
CA ALA A 50 -26.05 -21.82 -4.38
C ALA A 50 -26.33 -22.40 -5.78
N ILE A 51 -25.33 -22.43 -6.64
CA ILE A 51 -25.46 -22.95 -8.02
C ILE A 51 -25.87 -24.42 -8.04
N LEU A 52 -25.24 -25.27 -7.19
CA LEU A 52 -25.62 -26.68 -7.08
C LEU A 52 -27.09 -26.87 -6.65
N LEU A 53 -27.56 -26.06 -5.70
CA LEU A 53 -28.95 -26.14 -5.25
C LEU A 53 -29.92 -25.69 -6.33
N PHE A 54 -29.66 -24.59 -7.05
CA PHE A 54 -30.50 -24.14 -8.17
C PHE A 54 -30.46 -25.12 -9.37
N CYS A 55 -29.32 -25.75 -9.63
CA CYS A 55 -29.19 -26.80 -10.62
C CYS A 55 -30.07 -27.99 -10.26
N LEU A 56 -30.10 -28.39 -8.96
CA LEU A 56 -30.86 -29.53 -8.46
C LEU A 56 -32.35 -29.23 -8.33
N SER A 57 -32.76 -28.06 -7.81
CA SER A 57 -34.15 -27.73 -7.49
C SER A 57 -34.91 -27.14 -8.69
N ASP A 58 -34.27 -26.26 -9.45
CA ASP A 58 -34.93 -25.43 -10.48
C ASP A 58 -34.51 -25.85 -11.90
N GLY A 59 -33.55 -26.79 -12.01
CA GLY A 59 -33.08 -27.30 -13.32
C GLY A 59 -32.27 -26.25 -14.10
N TYR A 60 -31.66 -25.28 -13.45
CA TYR A 60 -30.94 -24.21 -14.10
C TYR A 60 -29.54 -24.64 -14.55
N ASN A 61 -29.23 -24.38 -15.82
CA ASN A 61 -27.90 -24.57 -16.36
C ASN A 61 -27.00 -23.40 -16.02
N THR A 62 -25.73 -23.70 -15.69
CA THR A 62 -24.72 -22.68 -15.30
C THR A 62 -23.46 -22.85 -16.13
N ARG A 63 -22.92 -21.74 -16.63
CA ARG A 63 -21.58 -21.66 -17.22
C ARG A 63 -20.63 -21.00 -16.25
N VAL A 64 -19.52 -21.64 -15.96
CA VAL A 64 -18.46 -21.11 -15.10
C VAL A 64 -17.24 -20.77 -15.94
N TYR A 65 -16.79 -19.54 -15.87
CA TYR A 65 -15.60 -19.04 -16.54
C TYR A 65 -14.50 -18.69 -15.57
N ARG A 66 -13.26 -18.97 -15.97
CA ARG A 66 -12.03 -18.43 -15.42
C ARG A 66 -11.15 -17.93 -16.56
N LYS A 67 -10.32 -16.89 -16.37
CA LYS A 67 -9.47 -16.37 -17.46
C LYS A 67 -8.56 -17.46 -18.00
N THR A 68 -7.85 -18.19 -17.12
CA THR A 68 -6.93 -19.28 -17.49
C THR A 68 -7.61 -20.63 -17.32
N GLY A 69 -7.80 -21.36 -18.41
CA GLY A 69 -8.48 -22.66 -18.41
C GLY A 69 -7.70 -23.77 -17.70
N ALA A 70 -6.36 -23.76 -17.75
CA ALA A 70 -5.50 -24.79 -17.17
C ALA A 70 -5.70 -25.03 -15.66
N THR A 71 -6.09 -24.01 -14.91
CA THR A 71 -6.25 -24.08 -13.44
C THR A 71 -7.70 -24.32 -12.98
N ILE A 72 -8.66 -24.40 -13.89
CA ILE A 72 -10.10 -24.43 -13.56
C ILE A 72 -10.51 -25.70 -12.82
N LEU A 73 -9.88 -26.83 -13.16
CA LEU A 73 -10.17 -28.13 -12.56
C LEU A 73 -9.66 -28.24 -11.11
N ASP A 74 -8.50 -27.65 -10.84
CA ASP A 74 -7.86 -27.68 -9.54
C ASP A 74 -8.38 -26.59 -8.59
N SER A 75 -9.14 -25.63 -9.11
CA SER A 75 -9.73 -24.52 -8.38
C SER A 75 -11.25 -24.68 -8.21
N ILE A 76 -12.02 -23.94 -9.02
CA ILE A 76 -13.47 -23.81 -8.84
C ILE A 76 -14.22 -25.13 -9.04
N TYR A 77 -13.78 -25.98 -9.97
CA TYR A 77 -14.41 -27.30 -10.18
C TYR A 77 -14.30 -28.18 -8.93
N LYS A 78 -13.12 -28.19 -8.30
CA LYS A 78 -12.90 -28.89 -7.02
C LYS A 78 -13.79 -28.32 -5.91
N THR A 79 -13.91 -26.98 -5.83
CA THR A 79 -14.81 -26.32 -4.88
C THR A 79 -16.27 -26.76 -5.05
N PHE A 80 -16.76 -26.95 -6.28
CA PHE A 80 -18.10 -27.47 -6.52
C PHE A 80 -18.27 -28.91 -6.00
N LYS A 81 -17.27 -29.78 -6.19
CA LYS A 81 -17.29 -31.14 -5.63
C LYS A 81 -17.33 -31.14 -4.09
N GLU A 82 -16.50 -30.33 -3.50
CA GLU A 82 -16.43 -30.17 -2.02
C GLU A 82 -17.76 -29.62 -1.47
N ALA A 83 -18.34 -28.63 -2.12
CA ALA A 83 -19.64 -28.08 -1.76
C ALA A 83 -20.76 -29.13 -1.87
N ALA A 84 -20.80 -29.92 -2.93
CA ALA A 84 -21.77 -31.02 -3.06
C ALA A 84 -21.60 -32.09 -1.97
N ASN A 85 -20.35 -32.42 -1.60
CA ASN A 85 -20.04 -33.35 -0.52
C ASN A 85 -20.51 -32.82 0.83
N SER A 86 -20.22 -31.54 1.13
CA SER A 86 -20.61 -30.89 2.39
C SER A 86 -22.13 -30.84 2.57
N LEU A 87 -22.86 -30.70 1.47
CA LEU A 87 -24.32 -30.72 1.44
C LEU A 87 -24.92 -32.13 1.46
N GLY A 88 -24.12 -33.18 1.23
CA GLY A 88 -24.58 -34.55 1.12
C GLY A 88 -25.36 -34.86 -0.15
N ILE A 89 -25.18 -34.06 -1.22
CA ILE A 89 -25.91 -34.20 -2.49
C ILE A 89 -25.05 -34.70 -3.64
N SER A 90 -23.82 -35.14 -3.40
CA SER A 90 -22.88 -35.58 -4.43
C SER A 90 -23.45 -36.70 -5.32
N LYS A 91 -24.27 -37.59 -4.78
CA LYS A 91 -24.92 -38.68 -5.53
C LYS A 91 -25.95 -38.20 -6.57
N ALA A 92 -26.37 -36.93 -6.48
CA ALA A 92 -27.28 -36.33 -7.47
C ALA A 92 -26.56 -35.84 -8.72
N PHE A 93 -25.24 -35.90 -8.75
CA PHE A 93 -24.41 -35.34 -9.82
C PHE A 93 -23.44 -36.39 -10.40
N ASP A 94 -23.29 -36.34 -11.70
CA ASP A 94 -22.27 -37.02 -12.48
C ASP A 94 -21.16 -36.04 -12.84
N TYR A 95 -19.91 -36.36 -12.41
CA TYR A 95 -18.72 -35.53 -12.52
C TYR A 95 -17.90 -35.93 -13.75
N ARG A 96 -17.83 -35.07 -14.74
CA ARG A 96 -17.05 -35.22 -15.97
C ARG A 96 -15.92 -34.21 -16.03
N GLU A 97 -15.01 -34.36 -16.98
CA GLU A 97 -13.81 -33.53 -17.10
C GLU A 97 -14.10 -32.00 -17.03
N ASN A 98 -15.07 -31.50 -17.80
CA ASN A 98 -15.40 -30.07 -17.84
C ASN A 98 -16.88 -29.77 -17.53
N ALA A 99 -17.57 -30.69 -16.88
CA ALA A 99 -18.98 -30.57 -16.57
C ALA A 99 -19.41 -31.36 -15.35
N ILE A 100 -20.38 -30.83 -14.64
CA ILE A 100 -21.13 -31.50 -13.58
C ILE A 100 -22.58 -31.63 -14.08
N ARG A 101 -23.08 -32.83 -14.22
CA ARG A 101 -24.44 -33.09 -14.72
C ARG A 101 -25.34 -33.57 -13.58
N CYS A 102 -26.50 -32.95 -13.46
CA CYS A 102 -27.50 -33.35 -12.49
C CYS A 102 -28.41 -34.44 -13.08
N PHE A 103 -28.96 -35.32 -12.24
CA PHE A 103 -29.89 -36.39 -12.66
C PHE A 103 -31.18 -35.84 -13.31
N ASN A 104 -31.56 -34.56 -13.05
CA ASN A 104 -32.72 -33.89 -13.65
C ASN A 104 -32.45 -33.38 -15.08
N GLY A 105 -31.24 -33.61 -15.61
CA GLY A 105 -30.83 -33.18 -16.94
C GLY A 105 -30.16 -31.83 -17.02
N SER A 106 -30.16 -31.04 -15.93
CA SER A 106 -29.42 -29.76 -15.87
C SER A 106 -27.92 -29.99 -15.70
N TYR A 107 -27.13 -28.97 -16.01
CA TYR A 107 -25.69 -29.12 -16.01
C TYR A 107 -24.95 -27.81 -15.64
N ILE A 108 -23.75 -27.97 -15.13
CA ILE A 108 -22.79 -26.89 -14.84
C ILE A 108 -21.58 -27.17 -15.72
N THR A 109 -21.15 -26.23 -16.55
CA THR A 109 -19.99 -26.40 -17.43
C THR A 109 -18.89 -25.40 -17.07
N PHE A 110 -17.64 -25.81 -17.25
CA PHE A 110 -16.45 -25.05 -16.88
C PHE A 110 -15.60 -24.76 -18.12
N SER A 111 -15.10 -23.54 -18.29
CA SER A 111 -14.29 -23.15 -19.45
C SER A 111 -13.35 -22.00 -19.13
N GLY A 112 -12.15 -22.05 -19.69
CA GLY A 112 -11.25 -20.91 -19.77
C GLY A 112 -11.72 -19.88 -20.79
N LEU A 113 -11.27 -18.64 -20.65
CA LEU A 113 -11.48 -17.52 -21.60
C LEU A 113 -10.19 -17.12 -22.33
N ASP A 114 -9.31 -18.07 -22.52
CA ASP A 114 -8.11 -17.97 -23.35
C ASP A 114 -8.43 -17.75 -24.85
N ASP A 115 -9.68 -18.09 -25.27
CA ASP A 115 -10.20 -17.87 -26.60
C ASP A 115 -11.59 -17.18 -26.55
N PRO A 116 -11.76 -15.96 -27.11
CA PRO A 116 -13.03 -15.25 -27.15
C PRO A 116 -14.19 -16.04 -27.86
N GLU A 117 -13.88 -17.01 -28.72
CA GLU A 117 -14.86 -17.86 -29.36
C GLU A 117 -15.59 -18.78 -28.36
N LYS A 118 -14.97 -19.09 -27.21
CA LYS A 118 -15.55 -19.91 -26.12
C LYS A 118 -16.73 -19.23 -25.40
N ILE A 119 -16.99 -17.92 -25.66
CA ILE A 119 -18.12 -17.19 -25.08
C ILE A 119 -19.43 -17.47 -25.88
N LYS A 120 -19.38 -18.15 -27.02
CA LYS A 120 -20.58 -18.46 -27.81
C LYS A 120 -21.54 -19.44 -27.11
N GLY A 121 -22.82 -19.37 -27.41
CA GLY A 121 -23.83 -20.35 -26.96
C GLY A 121 -24.30 -20.17 -25.51
N LEU A 122 -24.38 -18.92 -25.02
CA LEU A 122 -24.83 -18.63 -23.63
C LEU A 122 -26.38 -18.64 -23.49
N GLU A 123 -27.12 -18.75 -24.55
CA GLU A 123 -28.62 -18.70 -24.55
C GLU A 123 -29.24 -19.83 -23.70
N SER A 124 -28.57 -20.99 -23.61
CA SER A 124 -29.03 -22.14 -22.82
C SER A 124 -28.79 -22.05 -21.33
N TYR A 125 -28.01 -21.08 -20.88
CA TYR A 125 -27.62 -20.94 -19.47
C TYR A 125 -28.49 -19.92 -18.75
N GLN A 126 -28.91 -20.26 -17.52
CA GLN A 126 -29.60 -19.33 -16.62
C GLN A 126 -28.58 -18.44 -15.90
N PHE A 127 -27.43 -19.02 -15.50
CA PHE A 127 -26.40 -18.33 -14.79
C PHE A 127 -25.05 -18.42 -15.51
N VAL A 128 -24.30 -17.32 -15.43
CA VAL A 128 -22.88 -17.29 -15.77
C VAL A 128 -22.12 -16.88 -14.53
N VAL A 129 -21.11 -17.66 -14.16
CA VAL A 129 -20.22 -17.39 -13.03
C VAL A 129 -18.85 -17.01 -13.60
N CYS A 130 -18.33 -15.86 -13.20
CA CYS A 130 -16.99 -15.38 -13.49
C CYS A 130 -16.12 -15.51 -12.22
N GLU A 131 -15.24 -16.50 -12.18
CA GLU A 131 -14.30 -16.69 -11.10
C GLU A 131 -13.04 -15.87 -11.35
N GLU A 132 -12.53 -15.19 -10.31
CA GLU A 132 -11.41 -14.26 -10.38
C GLU A 132 -11.63 -13.22 -11.50
N LEU A 133 -12.75 -12.47 -11.41
CA LEU A 133 -13.09 -11.45 -12.41
C LEU A 133 -11.97 -10.40 -12.57
N SER A 134 -11.13 -10.20 -11.56
CA SER A 134 -9.94 -9.36 -11.64
C SER A 134 -8.93 -9.77 -12.71
N ASP A 135 -8.93 -11.03 -13.13
CA ASP A 135 -8.06 -11.53 -14.20
C ASP A 135 -8.63 -11.30 -15.59
N PHE A 136 -9.92 -10.93 -15.70
CA PHE A 136 -10.60 -10.75 -16.98
C PHE A 136 -10.34 -9.37 -17.55
N ASP A 137 -10.23 -9.28 -18.87
CA ASP A 137 -10.28 -8.01 -19.56
C ASP A 137 -11.72 -7.47 -19.58
N GLU A 138 -11.87 -6.15 -19.60
CA GLU A 138 -13.19 -5.52 -19.72
C GLU A 138 -13.96 -5.99 -20.96
N ALA A 139 -13.23 -6.26 -22.06
CA ALA A 139 -13.81 -6.77 -23.30
C ALA A 139 -14.46 -8.14 -23.12
N ASP A 140 -13.87 -9.04 -22.35
CA ASP A 140 -14.45 -10.34 -22.03
C ASP A 140 -15.79 -10.19 -21.31
N PHE A 141 -15.82 -9.35 -20.28
CA PHE A 141 -17.05 -9.10 -19.52
C PHE A 141 -18.15 -8.45 -20.38
N LYS A 142 -17.79 -7.50 -21.23
CA LYS A 142 -18.72 -6.89 -22.22
C LYS A 142 -19.28 -7.93 -23.19
N GLN A 143 -18.48 -8.90 -23.64
CA GLN A 143 -18.94 -10.00 -24.50
C GLN A 143 -19.89 -10.94 -23.75
N ILE A 144 -19.61 -11.33 -22.52
CA ILE A 144 -20.52 -12.14 -21.69
C ILE A 144 -21.86 -11.43 -21.52
N LYS A 145 -21.86 -10.13 -21.18
CA LYS A 145 -23.09 -9.31 -21.05
C LYS A 145 -23.93 -9.31 -22.32
N LYS A 146 -23.30 -9.18 -23.49
CA LYS A 146 -24.01 -9.17 -24.81
C LYS A 146 -24.59 -10.52 -25.16
N ARG A 147 -23.94 -11.61 -24.79
CA ARG A 147 -24.29 -12.96 -25.22
C ARG A 147 -25.24 -13.70 -24.27
N LEU A 148 -25.30 -13.30 -23.01
CA LEU A 148 -26.26 -13.83 -22.06
C LEU A 148 -27.63 -13.16 -22.27
N ARG A 149 -28.44 -13.76 -23.13
CA ARG A 149 -29.76 -13.27 -23.53
C ARG A 149 -30.67 -14.42 -23.97
N GLY A 150 -31.95 -14.17 -24.14
CA GLY A 150 -32.92 -15.11 -24.67
C GLY A 150 -33.76 -15.83 -23.61
N ARG A 151 -33.50 -15.57 -22.31
CA ARG A 151 -34.31 -16.07 -21.19
C ARG A 151 -34.53 -14.96 -20.17
N LEU A 152 -35.66 -15.00 -19.45
CA LEU A 152 -35.90 -14.11 -18.32
C LEU A 152 -35.09 -14.55 -17.13
N GLY A 153 -34.72 -13.60 -16.25
CA GLY A 153 -34.03 -13.86 -15.00
C GLY A 153 -32.60 -14.40 -15.15
N GLN A 154 -31.95 -14.25 -16.33
CA GLN A 154 -30.54 -14.63 -16.49
C GLN A 154 -29.63 -13.73 -15.70
N LYS A 155 -28.61 -14.29 -15.04
CA LYS A 155 -27.72 -13.57 -14.10
C LYS A 155 -26.24 -13.81 -14.38
N ILE A 156 -25.42 -12.77 -14.11
CA ILE A 156 -23.97 -12.85 -14.10
C ILE A 156 -23.51 -12.70 -12.64
N ILE A 157 -22.81 -13.71 -12.15
CA ILE A 157 -22.27 -13.79 -10.79
C ILE A 157 -20.76 -13.68 -10.90
N SER A 158 -20.17 -12.66 -10.33
CA SER A 158 -18.75 -12.38 -10.44
C SER A 158 -18.09 -12.41 -9.06
N MET A 159 -16.99 -13.13 -8.94
CA MET A 159 -16.21 -13.23 -7.70
C MET A 159 -14.81 -12.72 -7.95
N PHE A 160 -14.28 -11.89 -7.05
CA PHE A 160 -12.92 -11.38 -7.17
C PHE A 160 -12.39 -10.80 -5.85
N ASN A 161 -11.07 -10.69 -5.77
CA ASN A 161 -10.37 -9.90 -4.77
C ASN A 161 -10.08 -8.52 -5.39
N PRO A 162 -10.46 -7.41 -4.76
CA PRO A 162 -10.19 -6.07 -5.26
C PRO A 162 -8.71 -5.73 -5.01
N ILE A 163 -7.89 -5.83 -6.05
CA ILE A 163 -6.45 -5.63 -5.92
C ILE A 163 -6.07 -4.16 -6.09
N SER A 164 -6.62 -3.49 -7.08
CA SER A 164 -6.23 -2.14 -7.47
C SER A 164 -7.43 -1.24 -7.70
N GLU A 165 -7.38 -0.02 -7.15
CA GLU A 165 -8.35 1.05 -7.45
C GLU A 165 -8.31 1.46 -8.93
N GLU A 166 -7.21 1.17 -9.62
CA GLU A 166 -7.02 1.42 -11.05
C GLU A 166 -7.71 0.39 -11.95
N HIS A 167 -8.18 -0.69 -11.37
CA HIS A 167 -8.77 -1.78 -12.14
C HIS A 167 -10.08 -1.36 -12.83
N TRP A 168 -10.32 -1.85 -14.06
CA TRP A 168 -11.53 -1.53 -14.84
C TRP A 168 -12.84 -1.84 -14.09
N ILE A 169 -12.87 -2.87 -13.23
CA ILE A 169 -14.02 -3.18 -12.38
C ILE A 169 -14.37 -1.99 -11.48
N LYS A 170 -13.36 -1.39 -10.84
CA LYS A 170 -13.55 -0.20 -9.98
C LYS A 170 -14.03 0.98 -10.82
N LYS A 171 -13.22 1.37 -11.83
CA LYS A 171 -13.45 2.57 -12.64
C LYS A 171 -14.71 2.51 -13.52
N HIS A 172 -15.01 1.35 -14.11
CA HIS A 172 -16.05 1.26 -15.13
C HIS A 172 -17.34 0.60 -14.64
N ILE A 173 -17.35 0.01 -13.44
CA ILE A 173 -18.56 -0.53 -12.82
C ILE A 173 -18.82 0.21 -11.50
N PHE A 174 -17.95 0.07 -10.49
CA PHE A 174 -18.23 0.56 -9.14
C PHE A 174 -18.33 2.09 -9.05
N ASP A 175 -17.47 2.83 -9.77
CA ASP A 175 -17.49 4.30 -9.73
C ASP A 175 -18.55 4.92 -10.65
N LYS A 176 -19.10 4.15 -11.60
CA LYS A 176 -20.13 4.63 -12.53
C LYS A 176 -21.55 4.28 -12.12
N GLU A 177 -21.72 3.24 -11.30
CA GLU A 177 -23.02 2.91 -10.74
C GLU A 177 -23.25 3.75 -9.48
N GLU A 178 -24.42 4.33 -9.32
CA GLU A 178 -24.82 5.06 -8.11
C GLU A 178 -25.14 4.07 -6.99
N LEU A 179 -24.07 3.53 -6.37
CA LEU A 179 -24.19 2.49 -5.34
C LEU A 179 -24.52 3.08 -3.98
N HIS A 180 -25.50 2.54 -3.31
CA HIS A 180 -25.86 2.89 -1.94
C HIS A 180 -25.98 1.64 -1.06
N GLU A 181 -25.69 1.80 0.20
CA GLU A 181 -25.78 0.71 1.18
C GLU A 181 -27.23 0.39 1.50
N VAL A 182 -27.54 -0.90 1.57
CA VAL A 182 -28.86 -1.40 1.94
C VAL A 182 -28.75 -2.32 3.15
N ASP A 183 -29.89 -2.51 3.84
CA ASP A 183 -29.94 -3.40 5.02
C ASP A 183 -29.41 -4.80 4.66
N ASN A 184 -28.38 -5.22 5.39
CA ASN A 184 -27.74 -6.52 5.23
C ASN A 184 -28.31 -7.59 6.16
N ASN A 185 -29.38 -7.32 6.88
CA ASN A 185 -30.03 -8.29 7.77
C ASN A 185 -30.68 -9.42 6.98
N LEU A 186 -30.58 -10.62 7.54
CA LEU A 186 -31.15 -11.86 6.98
C LEU A 186 -32.48 -12.22 7.67
N TYR A 187 -33.33 -11.22 7.94
CA TYR A 187 -34.62 -11.44 8.58
C TYR A 187 -35.50 -12.39 7.79
N GLY A 188 -36.27 -13.22 8.52
CA GLY A 188 -37.25 -14.13 7.96
C GLY A 188 -36.66 -15.42 7.35
N ILE A 189 -35.31 -15.55 7.28
CA ILE A 189 -34.71 -16.82 6.88
C ILE A 189 -34.88 -17.85 7.99
N ARG A 190 -35.43 -19.01 7.65
CA ARG A 190 -35.69 -20.10 8.59
C ARG A 190 -34.82 -21.30 8.30
N ASN A 191 -34.37 -21.93 9.37
CA ASN A 191 -33.80 -23.25 9.33
C ASN A 191 -34.90 -24.25 8.91
N THR A 192 -34.71 -24.95 7.81
CA THR A 192 -35.70 -25.87 7.26
C THR A 192 -35.94 -27.10 8.11
N LEU A 193 -34.97 -27.50 8.97
CA LEU A 193 -35.08 -28.64 9.86
C LEU A 193 -35.80 -28.29 11.16
N THR A 194 -35.54 -27.13 11.75
CA THR A 194 -36.04 -26.76 13.07
C THR A 194 -37.14 -25.74 13.02
N GLY A 195 -37.41 -25.09 11.89
CA GLY A 195 -38.37 -23.99 11.74
C GLY A 195 -37.96 -22.68 12.44
N LYS A 196 -36.81 -22.65 13.12
CA LYS A 196 -36.36 -21.44 13.83
C LYS A 196 -35.87 -20.40 12.83
N VAL A 197 -36.12 -19.13 13.15
CA VAL A 197 -35.60 -18.00 12.37
C VAL A 197 -34.12 -17.86 12.59
N LEU A 198 -33.37 -17.50 11.54
CA LEU A 198 -31.93 -17.26 11.60
C LEU A 198 -31.65 -16.11 12.59
N PRO A 199 -30.77 -16.30 13.59
CA PRO A 199 -30.39 -15.24 14.52
C PRO A 199 -29.82 -14.02 13.78
N LYS A 200 -29.97 -12.82 14.36
CA LYS A 200 -29.52 -11.57 13.77
C LYS A 200 -27.99 -11.56 13.56
N GLU A 201 -27.26 -12.21 14.43
CA GLU A 201 -25.79 -12.34 14.41
C GLU A 201 -25.28 -13.04 13.13
N TYR A 202 -26.11 -13.85 12.50
CA TYR A 202 -25.79 -14.53 11.24
C TYR A 202 -25.85 -13.62 10.01
N SER A 203 -26.41 -12.43 10.14
CA SER A 203 -26.47 -11.46 9.05
C SER A 203 -25.21 -10.60 8.90
N ALA A 204 -24.13 -10.93 9.58
CA ALA A 204 -22.88 -10.18 9.60
C ALA A 204 -22.11 -10.26 8.27
N ILE A 205 -22.69 -9.75 7.20
CA ILE A 205 -21.98 -9.38 5.98
C ILE A 205 -21.47 -7.96 6.16
N THR A 206 -20.23 -7.70 5.81
CA THR A 206 -19.58 -6.42 6.03
C THR A 206 -20.35 -5.27 5.38
N GLN A 207 -20.80 -5.45 4.16
CA GLN A 207 -21.52 -4.42 3.43
C GLN A 207 -22.31 -5.03 2.27
N LYS A 208 -23.51 -4.54 2.04
CA LYS A 208 -24.33 -4.87 0.86
C LYS A 208 -24.72 -3.57 0.16
N LEU A 209 -24.32 -3.44 -1.11
CA LEU A 209 -24.62 -2.27 -1.92
C LEU A 209 -25.52 -2.66 -3.09
N ILE A 210 -26.40 -1.74 -3.50
CA ILE A 210 -27.24 -1.86 -4.67
C ILE A 210 -27.19 -0.55 -5.46
N ASN A 211 -27.34 -0.61 -6.78
CA ASN A 211 -27.42 0.60 -7.60
C ASN A 211 -28.79 1.28 -7.53
N SER A 212 -28.84 2.54 -7.92
CA SER A 212 -30.08 3.32 -7.99
C SER A 212 -30.95 2.89 -9.18
N PRO A 213 -32.29 3.00 -9.08
CA PRO A 213 -33.14 2.89 -10.25
C PRO A 213 -32.81 3.98 -11.26
N ARG A 214 -32.96 3.68 -12.55
CA ARG A 214 -32.66 4.63 -13.64
C ARG A 214 -33.82 4.75 -14.61
N ILE A 215 -33.97 5.91 -15.20
CA ILE A 215 -34.97 6.14 -16.25
C ILE A 215 -34.35 5.71 -17.59
N ILE A 216 -35.04 4.85 -18.30
CA ILE A 216 -34.70 4.41 -19.66
C ILE A 216 -35.81 4.76 -20.64
N MET A 217 -35.44 5.11 -21.87
CA MET A 217 -36.40 5.28 -22.93
C MET A 217 -36.71 3.90 -23.53
N ASN A 218 -37.96 3.45 -23.46
CA ASN A 218 -38.37 2.22 -24.11
C ASN A 218 -38.35 2.41 -25.63
N PRO A 219 -37.50 1.69 -26.39
CA PRO A 219 -37.31 1.90 -27.82
C PRO A 219 -38.53 1.52 -28.66
N ARG A 220 -39.46 0.74 -28.11
CA ARG A 220 -40.68 0.29 -28.80
C ARG A 220 -41.84 1.28 -28.62
N THR A 221 -41.97 1.85 -27.43
CA THR A 221 -43.12 2.71 -27.10
C THR A 221 -42.76 4.21 -27.14
N GLY A 222 -41.47 4.56 -27.12
CA GLY A 222 -40.97 5.92 -27.04
C GLY A 222 -41.28 6.61 -25.69
N LYS A 223 -41.66 5.85 -24.65
CA LYS A 223 -41.99 6.36 -23.33
C LYS A 223 -40.84 6.10 -22.33
N GLU A 224 -40.74 6.97 -21.38
CA GLU A 224 -39.85 6.74 -20.26
C GLU A 224 -40.38 5.63 -19.36
N GLU A 225 -39.50 4.75 -18.93
CA GLU A 225 -39.78 3.64 -18.00
C GLU A 225 -38.72 3.64 -16.88
N VAL A 226 -39.15 3.32 -15.67
CA VAL A 226 -38.23 3.16 -14.56
C VAL A 226 -37.65 1.74 -14.61
N HIS A 227 -36.34 1.64 -14.79
CA HIS A 227 -35.61 0.39 -14.66
C HIS A 227 -35.22 0.19 -13.20
N ALA A 228 -35.66 -0.92 -12.62
CA ALA A 228 -35.34 -1.26 -11.23
C ALA A 228 -33.82 -1.46 -11.04
N PRO A 229 -33.31 -1.36 -9.82
CA PRO A 229 -31.93 -1.71 -9.50
C PRO A 229 -31.60 -3.13 -9.94
N ASP A 230 -30.52 -3.28 -10.69
CA ASP A 230 -30.13 -4.55 -11.32
C ASP A 230 -28.77 -5.08 -10.90
N THR A 231 -28.03 -4.31 -10.10
CA THR A 231 -26.66 -4.59 -9.70
C THR A 231 -26.54 -4.67 -8.18
N LEU A 232 -26.14 -5.83 -7.67
CA LEU A 232 -25.90 -6.11 -6.26
C LEU A 232 -24.43 -6.39 -6.00
N ILE A 233 -23.87 -5.77 -4.96
CA ILE A 233 -22.52 -6.02 -4.49
C ILE A 233 -22.57 -6.57 -3.07
N LEU A 234 -21.89 -7.68 -2.83
CA LEU A 234 -21.68 -8.27 -1.52
C LEU A 234 -20.19 -8.16 -1.16
N ASN A 235 -19.87 -7.34 -0.15
CA ASN A 235 -18.54 -7.21 0.40
C ASN A 235 -18.38 -8.15 1.59
N SER A 236 -17.42 -9.07 1.55
CA SER A 236 -17.16 -9.99 2.64
C SER A 236 -15.67 -10.12 2.96
N THR A 237 -15.38 -10.42 4.22
CA THR A 237 -14.02 -10.60 4.73
C THR A 237 -13.88 -12.00 5.32
N TYR A 238 -12.68 -12.38 5.74
CA TYR A 238 -12.47 -13.62 6.49
C TYR A 238 -13.30 -13.67 7.79
N LEU A 239 -13.65 -12.51 8.37
CA LEU A 239 -14.51 -12.40 9.56
C LEU A 239 -15.98 -12.80 9.32
N ASN A 240 -16.37 -12.99 8.05
CA ASN A 240 -17.69 -13.50 7.68
C ASN A 240 -17.69 -15.01 7.39
N ASN A 241 -16.52 -15.64 7.45
CA ASN A 241 -16.38 -17.07 7.20
C ASN A 241 -16.34 -17.88 8.51
N PHE A 242 -17.41 -18.60 8.77
CA PHE A 242 -17.55 -19.39 10.00
C PHE A 242 -16.59 -20.57 10.10
N TRP A 243 -15.93 -20.97 9.00
CA TRP A 243 -14.82 -21.93 8.99
C TRP A 243 -13.45 -21.27 9.16
N VAL A 244 -13.41 -19.99 9.54
CA VAL A 244 -12.20 -19.28 9.95
C VAL A 244 -12.37 -18.71 11.36
N ILE A 245 -13.55 -18.15 11.69
CA ILE A 245 -13.77 -17.50 12.98
C ILE A 245 -14.78 -18.22 13.89
N GLY A 246 -15.40 -19.32 13.43
CA GLY A 246 -16.50 -19.98 14.10
C GLY A 246 -17.85 -19.24 13.89
N SER A 247 -18.96 -19.92 14.13
CA SER A 247 -20.28 -19.31 14.12
C SER A 247 -20.50 -18.45 15.35
N PRO A 248 -21.37 -17.42 15.30
CA PRO A 248 -21.64 -16.53 16.45
C PRO A 248 -22.11 -17.26 17.72
N ASP A 249 -22.83 -18.36 17.56
CA ASP A 249 -23.34 -19.20 18.65
C ASP A 249 -22.40 -20.35 19.03
N GLY A 250 -21.24 -20.46 18.36
CA GLY A 250 -20.24 -21.50 18.60
C GLY A 250 -20.68 -22.92 18.23
N THR A 251 -21.83 -23.10 17.57
CA THR A 251 -22.40 -24.45 17.33
C THR A 251 -21.86 -25.13 16.07
N TYR A 252 -21.21 -24.40 15.16
CA TYR A 252 -20.60 -24.96 13.95
C TYR A 252 -19.51 -24.05 13.38
N GLY A 253 -18.81 -24.57 12.37
CA GLY A 253 -17.56 -24.00 11.94
C GLY A 253 -16.45 -24.26 12.97
N PHE A 254 -15.37 -23.55 12.86
CA PHE A 254 -14.26 -23.59 13.83
C PHE A 254 -13.45 -22.31 13.77
N TYR A 255 -12.75 -22.04 14.87
CA TYR A 255 -11.80 -20.92 14.92
C TYR A 255 -10.44 -21.41 14.46
N ASP A 256 -10.04 -21.01 13.26
CA ASP A 256 -8.71 -21.29 12.71
C ASP A 256 -7.70 -20.27 13.27
N ARG A 257 -7.12 -20.67 14.40
CA ARG A 257 -6.15 -19.83 15.12
C ARG A 257 -4.96 -19.42 14.24
N GLN A 258 -4.50 -20.32 13.36
CA GLN A 258 -3.35 -20.07 12.51
C GLN A 258 -3.70 -19.06 11.42
N ALA A 259 -4.78 -19.26 10.70
CA ALA A 259 -5.22 -18.33 9.66
C ALA A 259 -5.48 -16.93 10.22
N VAL A 260 -6.13 -16.81 11.38
CA VAL A 260 -6.37 -15.52 12.03
C VAL A 260 -5.06 -14.87 12.46
N ALA A 261 -4.12 -15.64 13.03
CA ALA A 261 -2.81 -15.11 13.43
C ALA A 261 -2.00 -14.59 12.22
N ASP A 262 -2.09 -15.26 11.08
CA ASP A 262 -1.42 -14.81 9.85
C ASP A 262 -2.03 -13.48 9.35
N PHE A 263 -3.35 -13.32 9.37
CA PHE A 263 -3.99 -12.04 9.03
C PHE A 263 -3.61 -10.90 10.00
N GLU A 264 -3.54 -11.16 11.31
CA GLU A 264 -3.13 -10.13 12.29
C GLU A 264 -1.64 -9.78 12.16
N LYS A 265 -0.79 -10.73 11.75
CA LYS A 265 0.60 -10.49 11.43
C LYS A 265 0.75 -9.62 10.17
N ASP A 266 -0.02 -9.89 9.12
CA ASP A 266 -0.06 -9.08 7.91
C ASP A 266 -0.51 -7.66 8.24
N LYS A 267 -1.55 -7.50 9.07
CA LYS A 267 -2.05 -6.22 9.57
C LYS A 267 -0.96 -5.39 10.25
N SER A 268 -0.09 -6.02 11.02
CA SER A 268 1.01 -5.34 11.74
C SER A 268 2.20 -5.01 10.85
N ARG A 269 2.44 -5.78 9.77
CA ARG A 269 3.59 -5.62 8.89
C ARG A 269 3.31 -4.74 7.68
N ASP A 270 2.18 -4.97 7.04
CA ASP A 270 1.73 -4.23 5.86
C ASP A 270 0.20 -4.08 5.92
N TYR A 271 -0.25 -2.98 6.52
CA TYR A 271 -1.67 -2.71 6.67
C TYR A 271 -2.40 -2.58 5.33
N ASN A 272 -1.73 -2.09 4.27
CA ASN A 272 -2.33 -1.98 2.95
C ASN A 272 -2.55 -3.37 2.32
N TYR A 273 -1.58 -4.28 2.45
CA TYR A 273 -1.73 -5.67 2.07
C TYR A 273 -2.90 -6.34 2.82
N TYR A 274 -2.99 -6.13 4.14
CA TYR A 274 -4.09 -6.63 4.97
C TYR A 274 -5.46 -6.10 4.49
N ARG A 275 -5.57 -4.80 4.19
CA ARG A 275 -6.82 -4.21 3.67
C ARG A 275 -7.28 -4.89 2.39
N ILE A 276 -6.37 -5.14 1.45
CA ILE A 276 -6.68 -5.75 0.16
C ILE A 276 -7.01 -7.23 0.32
N TYR A 277 -6.09 -8.00 0.90
CA TYR A 277 -6.19 -9.46 0.90
C TYR A 277 -7.04 -10.05 2.02
N ALA A 278 -7.13 -9.40 3.18
CA ALA A 278 -7.95 -9.86 4.29
C ALA A 278 -9.34 -9.21 4.30
N LEU A 279 -9.40 -7.87 4.16
CA LEU A 279 -10.67 -7.13 4.22
C LEU A 279 -11.37 -6.99 2.86
N GLY A 280 -10.69 -7.26 1.75
CA GLY A 280 -11.28 -7.11 0.41
C GLY A 280 -11.60 -5.66 0.06
N GLU A 281 -10.80 -4.73 0.55
CA GLU A 281 -10.89 -3.33 0.17
C GLU A 281 -10.09 -3.04 -1.09
N TRP A 282 -10.49 -2.01 -1.84
CA TRP A 282 -9.67 -1.51 -2.93
C TRP A 282 -8.42 -0.83 -2.37
N GLY A 283 -7.28 -0.98 -3.05
CA GLY A 283 -6.03 -0.37 -2.63
C GLY A 283 -4.98 -0.43 -3.74
N SER A 284 -3.75 -0.04 -3.41
CA SER A 284 -2.61 -0.20 -4.30
C SER A 284 -1.57 -1.12 -3.64
N ILE A 285 -1.09 -2.11 -4.40
CA ILE A 285 0.00 -2.97 -3.94
C ILE A 285 1.32 -2.27 -4.26
N LYS A 286 2.15 -2.07 -3.24
CA LYS A 286 3.50 -1.57 -3.44
C LYS A 286 4.33 -2.63 -4.18
N THR A 287 4.73 -2.28 -5.40
CA THR A 287 5.52 -3.18 -6.28
C THR A 287 7.01 -2.86 -6.25
N GLY A 288 7.43 -1.88 -5.43
CA GLY A 288 8.76 -1.31 -5.42
C GLY A 288 8.90 -0.12 -6.37
N GLY A 289 9.87 0.74 -6.09
CA GLY A 289 10.09 1.94 -6.89
C GLY A 289 9.12 3.08 -6.62
N GLU A 290 8.32 3.02 -5.56
CA GLU A 290 7.45 4.15 -5.14
C GLU A 290 8.30 5.37 -4.80
N TYR A 291 7.85 6.54 -5.26
CA TYR A 291 8.49 7.82 -4.94
C TYR A 291 8.28 8.18 -3.46
N LEU A 292 7.05 8.04 -2.95
CA LEU A 292 6.72 8.18 -1.53
C LEU A 292 6.65 6.82 -0.83
N TYR A 293 7.77 6.08 -0.81
CA TYR A 293 7.83 4.71 -0.29
C TYR A 293 7.47 4.59 1.20
N ALA A 294 7.66 5.66 1.99
CA ALA A 294 7.33 5.69 3.41
C ALA A 294 5.87 6.09 3.68
N PHE A 295 5.12 6.50 2.66
CA PHE A 295 3.70 6.79 2.82
C PHE A 295 2.92 5.50 3.09
N ASN A 296 2.11 5.52 4.14
CA ASN A 296 1.24 4.40 4.51
C ASN A 296 -0.13 4.96 4.91
N SER A 297 -1.15 4.67 4.12
CA SER A 297 -2.50 5.17 4.38
C SER A 297 -3.09 4.68 5.71
N GLY A 298 -2.65 3.54 6.23
CA GLY A 298 -3.04 3.09 7.57
C GLY A 298 -2.52 3.97 8.71
N THR A 299 -1.42 4.71 8.48
CA THR A 299 -0.78 5.56 9.50
C THR A 299 -0.97 7.05 9.22
N HIS A 300 -0.92 7.45 7.94
CA HIS A 300 -0.88 8.86 7.55
C HIS A 300 -2.24 9.40 7.10
N ARG A 301 -3.23 8.53 6.89
CA ARG A 301 -4.61 8.89 6.57
C ARG A 301 -5.45 8.93 7.85
N GLY A 302 -6.44 9.81 7.90
CA GLY A 302 -7.37 9.90 9.01
C GLY A 302 -8.39 11.02 8.84
N ASN A 303 -9.23 11.21 9.83
CA ASN A 303 -10.19 12.32 9.86
C ASN A 303 -9.49 13.60 10.34
N TYR A 304 -9.12 14.46 9.41
CA TYR A 304 -8.49 15.75 9.67
C TYR A 304 -9.31 16.89 9.04
N PRO A 305 -10.45 17.27 9.67
CA PRO A 305 -11.29 18.35 9.18
C PRO A 305 -10.57 19.69 9.29
N TYR A 306 -11.05 20.69 8.53
CA TYR A 306 -10.60 22.07 8.66
C TYR A 306 -10.76 22.60 10.10
N GLU A 307 -9.72 23.27 10.61
CA GLU A 307 -9.68 23.91 11.92
C GLU A 307 -9.67 25.43 11.77
N GLY A 308 -10.73 26.12 12.21
CA GLY A 308 -10.95 27.56 11.97
C GLY A 308 -9.89 28.51 12.52
N ASN A 309 -9.04 28.06 13.45
CA ASN A 309 -8.00 28.89 14.09
C ASN A 309 -6.61 28.76 13.46
N ILE A 310 -6.48 27.99 12.39
CA ILE A 310 -5.21 27.71 11.74
C ILE A 310 -5.28 28.22 10.29
N PRO A 311 -4.34 29.07 9.85
CA PRO A 311 -4.31 29.55 8.48
C PRO A 311 -4.25 28.41 7.45
N ILE A 312 -4.84 28.65 6.28
CA ILE A 312 -4.80 27.72 5.16
C ILE A 312 -3.62 28.07 4.25
N HIS A 313 -2.88 27.04 3.91
CA HIS A 313 -1.89 27.01 2.85
C HIS A 313 -2.45 26.21 1.69
N ILE A 314 -2.55 26.79 0.52
CA ILE A 314 -2.91 26.05 -0.70
C ILE A 314 -1.66 25.83 -1.55
N SER A 315 -1.57 24.68 -2.20
CA SER A 315 -0.51 24.40 -3.17
C SER A 315 -1.12 23.99 -4.50
N VAL A 316 -0.61 24.58 -5.58
CA VAL A 316 -1.21 24.50 -6.91
C VAL A 316 -0.25 23.86 -7.91
N ASP A 317 -0.76 22.93 -8.72
CA ASP A 317 -0.13 22.42 -9.93
C ASP A 317 -0.99 22.80 -11.16
N ASN A 318 -0.37 23.46 -12.16
CA ASN A 318 -1.04 24.01 -13.32
C ASN A 318 -1.24 23.03 -14.48
N ASN A 319 -1.02 21.74 -14.28
CA ASN A 319 -1.28 20.75 -15.29
C ASN A 319 -2.79 20.68 -15.62
N VAL A 320 -3.13 20.97 -16.88
CA VAL A 320 -4.53 21.00 -17.35
C VAL A 320 -5.11 19.61 -17.50
N LEU A 321 -4.28 18.60 -17.75
CA LEU A 321 -4.67 17.21 -17.94
C LEU A 321 -3.91 16.30 -16.98
N PRO A 322 -4.62 15.43 -16.28
CA PRO A 322 -6.07 15.17 -16.31
C PRO A 322 -6.91 16.23 -15.59
N TYR A 323 -6.30 17.06 -14.74
CA TYR A 323 -6.96 18.12 -13.95
C TYR A 323 -5.94 19.13 -13.42
N ILE A 324 -6.42 20.35 -13.14
CA ILE A 324 -5.67 21.32 -12.32
C ILE A 324 -5.81 20.89 -10.85
N THR A 325 -4.69 20.82 -10.14
CA THR A 325 -4.66 20.37 -8.75
C THR A 325 -4.50 21.53 -7.78
N VAL A 326 -5.35 21.57 -6.76
CA VAL A 326 -5.22 22.48 -5.62
C VAL A 326 -5.35 21.66 -4.33
N THR A 327 -4.32 21.63 -3.51
CA THR A 327 -4.33 20.94 -2.21
C THR A 327 -4.32 21.95 -1.06
N PHE A 328 -5.10 21.66 -0.01
CA PHE A 328 -5.32 22.57 1.12
C PHE A 328 -4.70 21.99 2.37
N TRP A 329 -3.86 22.80 3.02
CA TRP A 329 -3.04 22.38 4.13
C TRP A 329 -3.17 23.32 5.31
N GLN A 330 -3.09 22.76 6.51
CA GLN A 330 -2.98 23.51 7.75
C GLN A 330 -1.76 23.05 8.53
N LYS A 331 -0.94 24.02 8.99
CA LYS A 331 0.24 23.76 9.81
C LYS A 331 0.03 24.31 11.22
N ASN A 332 0.08 23.42 12.20
CA ASN A 332 0.07 23.79 13.60
C ASN A 332 1.39 23.31 14.24
N ASN A 333 2.31 24.24 14.49
CA ASN A 333 3.68 23.97 14.91
C ASN A 333 4.38 22.98 13.93
N THR A 334 4.61 21.75 14.37
CA THR A 334 5.24 20.69 13.60
C THR A 334 4.24 19.69 12.98
N ARG A 335 2.93 19.92 13.16
CA ARG A 335 1.88 19.09 12.57
C ARG A 335 1.39 19.73 11.28
N LEU A 336 1.51 18.98 10.18
CA LEU A 336 0.97 19.36 8.87
C LEU A 336 -0.17 18.44 8.49
N ARG A 337 -1.31 19.01 8.09
CA ARG A 337 -2.50 18.23 7.70
C ARG A 337 -3.01 18.73 6.35
N GLN A 338 -3.21 17.80 5.42
CA GLN A 338 -4.00 18.04 4.23
C GLN A 338 -5.47 17.89 4.59
N VAL A 339 -6.22 18.98 4.50
CA VAL A 339 -7.63 19.02 4.93
C VAL A 339 -8.62 18.87 3.79
N HIS A 340 -8.21 19.24 2.57
CA HIS A 340 -9.05 19.17 1.37
C HIS A 340 -8.22 19.12 0.10
N GLU A 341 -8.85 18.71 -1.01
CA GLU A 341 -8.29 18.73 -2.36
C GLU A 341 -9.32 19.16 -3.39
N ILE A 342 -8.87 19.85 -4.42
CA ILE A 342 -9.63 20.13 -5.65
C ILE A 342 -8.80 19.62 -6.82
N CYS A 343 -9.39 18.71 -7.59
CA CYS A 343 -8.85 18.23 -8.87
C CYS A 343 -9.85 18.62 -9.94
N ALA A 344 -9.62 19.79 -10.54
CA ALA A 344 -10.54 20.39 -11.51
C ALA A 344 -10.40 19.70 -12.88
N GLU A 345 -11.26 18.71 -13.13
CA GLU A 345 -11.35 17.95 -14.39
C GLU A 345 -12.14 18.73 -15.46
N TYR A 346 -12.00 18.32 -16.73
CA TYR A 346 -12.82 18.84 -17.82
C TYR A 346 -14.32 18.69 -17.50
N PRO A 347 -15.16 19.74 -17.72
CA PRO A 347 -14.85 21.02 -18.37
C PRO A 347 -14.29 22.13 -17.43
N ASN A 348 -14.03 21.84 -16.16
CA ASN A 348 -13.64 22.82 -15.14
C ASN A 348 -12.11 23.01 -15.02
N ASN A 349 -11.32 22.39 -15.90
CA ASN A 349 -9.86 22.43 -15.90
C ASN A 349 -9.28 23.73 -16.50
N THR A 350 -9.82 24.87 -16.09
CA THR A 350 -9.31 26.20 -16.40
C THR A 350 -8.90 26.92 -15.12
N VAL A 351 -7.96 27.87 -15.21
CA VAL A 351 -7.49 28.62 -14.05
C VAL A 351 -8.63 29.33 -13.31
N THR A 352 -9.54 29.94 -14.03
CA THR A 352 -10.70 30.66 -13.46
C THR A 352 -11.64 29.71 -12.71
N GLN A 353 -11.93 28.54 -13.30
CA GLN A 353 -12.79 27.53 -12.64
C GLN A 353 -12.13 26.91 -11.40
N ALA A 354 -10.84 26.58 -11.48
CA ALA A 354 -10.09 26.09 -10.33
C ALA A 354 -10.05 27.09 -9.18
N ALA A 355 -9.83 28.39 -9.50
CA ALA A 355 -9.87 29.49 -8.52
C ALA A 355 -11.28 29.68 -7.94
N THR A 356 -12.32 29.60 -8.78
CA THR A 356 -13.72 29.68 -8.33
C THR A 356 -14.09 28.57 -7.37
N MET A 357 -13.78 27.31 -7.72
CA MET A 357 -13.99 26.16 -6.84
C MET A 357 -13.23 26.30 -5.51
N THR A 358 -11.99 26.82 -5.57
CA THR A 358 -11.19 27.12 -4.37
C THR A 358 -11.88 28.15 -3.50
N LYS A 359 -12.36 29.26 -4.08
CA LYS A 359 -13.07 30.33 -3.38
C LYS A 359 -14.37 29.83 -2.75
N GLU A 360 -15.16 29.06 -3.49
CA GLU A 360 -16.42 28.46 -3.01
C GLU A 360 -16.20 27.56 -1.80
N TRP A 361 -15.19 26.70 -1.84
CA TRP A 361 -14.87 25.83 -0.71
C TRP A 361 -14.42 26.64 0.51
N LEU A 362 -13.52 27.62 0.34
CA LEU A 362 -13.07 28.49 1.43
C LEU A 362 -14.25 29.24 2.09
N LEU A 363 -15.19 29.75 1.29
CA LEU A 363 -16.41 30.39 1.80
C LEU A 363 -17.32 29.40 2.51
N SER A 364 -17.44 28.17 2.02
CA SER A 364 -18.29 27.14 2.62
C SER A 364 -17.83 26.72 4.02
N VAL A 365 -16.53 26.77 4.29
CA VAL A 365 -15.95 26.49 5.62
C VAL A 365 -15.81 27.75 6.49
N GLY A 366 -16.27 28.92 6.01
CA GLY A 366 -16.21 30.18 6.74
C GLY A 366 -14.82 30.76 6.90
N TYR A 367 -13.88 30.46 5.97
CA TYR A 367 -12.53 30.99 6.02
C TYR A 367 -12.50 32.50 5.82
N ASN A 368 -11.76 33.22 6.68
CA ASN A 368 -11.69 34.69 6.66
C ASN A 368 -10.30 35.22 7.06
N ASP A 369 -9.28 34.40 7.02
CA ASP A 369 -7.89 34.77 7.35
C ASP A 369 -7.03 34.94 6.08
N VAL A 370 -5.73 35.19 6.27
CA VAL A 370 -4.77 35.34 5.17
C VAL A 370 -4.52 33.96 4.53
N LEU A 371 -4.68 33.89 3.22
CA LEU A 371 -4.47 32.69 2.41
C LEU A 371 -3.04 32.65 1.85
N PHE A 372 -2.31 31.58 2.09
CA PHE A 372 -0.95 31.39 1.59
C PHE A 372 -0.98 30.49 0.36
N VAL A 373 -0.41 30.95 -0.75
CA VAL A 373 -0.39 30.22 -2.03
C VAL A 373 1.02 29.72 -2.34
N HIS A 374 1.18 28.41 -2.43
CA HIS A 374 2.38 27.69 -2.82
C HIS A 374 2.19 27.05 -4.20
N GLY A 375 3.24 26.60 -4.85
CA GLY A 375 3.13 25.90 -6.14
C GLY A 375 4.44 25.83 -6.90
N ASP A 376 4.32 25.42 -8.15
CA ASP A 376 5.42 25.34 -9.10
C ASP A 376 5.90 26.73 -9.52
N SER A 377 7.20 26.96 -9.52
CA SER A 377 7.78 28.23 -10.05
C SER A 377 7.43 28.49 -11.51
N THR A 378 7.13 27.45 -12.30
CA THR A 378 6.73 27.59 -13.71
C THR A 378 5.33 28.22 -13.87
N THR A 379 4.50 28.21 -12.82
CA THR A 379 3.19 28.90 -12.81
C THR A 379 3.30 30.41 -13.00
N ARG A 380 4.50 31.00 -12.76
CA ARG A 380 4.85 32.39 -13.00
C ARG A 380 5.18 32.73 -14.47
N SER A 381 5.32 31.69 -15.32
CA SER A 381 5.63 31.91 -16.73
C SER A 381 4.43 32.52 -17.44
N GLY A 382 4.65 33.69 -18.08
CA GLY A 382 3.60 34.37 -18.82
C GLY A 382 3.08 33.55 -20.00
N ASN A 383 1.77 33.57 -20.24
CA ASN A 383 1.14 32.88 -21.35
C ASN A 383 1.15 33.79 -22.58
N THR A 384 1.65 33.33 -23.73
CA THR A 384 1.69 34.06 -25.01
C THR A 384 0.30 34.21 -25.64
N ILE A 385 -0.73 33.50 -25.12
CA ILE A 385 -2.12 33.57 -25.61
C ILE A 385 -2.92 34.69 -24.92
N ASP A 386 -2.43 35.24 -23.81
CA ASP A 386 -3.07 36.30 -23.08
C ASP A 386 -2.49 37.69 -23.54
N ASP A 387 -3.32 38.59 -24.00
CA ASP A 387 -2.92 39.94 -24.45
C ASP A 387 -2.18 40.71 -23.34
N GLU A 388 -2.52 40.47 -22.07
CA GLU A 388 -1.87 41.06 -20.89
C GLU A 388 -0.66 40.24 -20.39
N LYS A 389 -0.31 39.13 -21.04
CA LYS A 389 0.79 38.23 -20.67
C LYS A 389 0.76 37.72 -19.21
N ARG A 390 -0.42 37.69 -18.59
CA ARG A 390 -0.60 37.24 -17.23
C ARG A 390 -0.25 35.75 -17.12
N SER A 391 0.45 35.37 -16.05
CA SER A 391 0.74 33.98 -15.75
C SER A 391 -0.49 33.25 -15.22
N PHE A 392 -0.39 31.91 -15.10
CA PHE A 392 -1.39 31.13 -14.42
C PHE A 392 -1.57 31.60 -12.97
N LEU A 393 -0.45 31.83 -12.27
CA LEU A 393 -0.44 32.25 -10.87
C LEU A 393 -1.11 33.60 -10.68
N ASP A 394 -0.81 34.60 -11.55
CA ASP A 394 -1.41 35.92 -11.45
C ASP A 394 -2.94 35.88 -11.54
N LYS A 395 -3.48 35.14 -12.53
CA LYS A 395 -4.92 34.94 -12.70
C LYS A 395 -5.56 34.20 -11.53
N PHE A 396 -4.87 33.20 -11.01
CA PHE A 396 -5.35 32.39 -9.89
C PHE A 396 -5.44 33.24 -8.62
N ILE A 397 -4.40 34.01 -8.30
CA ILE A 397 -4.35 34.91 -7.15
C ILE A 397 -5.38 36.03 -7.30
N GLU A 398 -5.46 36.69 -8.45
CA GLU A 398 -6.42 37.78 -8.73
C GLU A 398 -7.87 37.33 -8.44
N CYS A 399 -8.25 36.14 -8.89
CA CYS A 399 -9.57 35.56 -8.58
C CYS A 399 -9.82 35.34 -7.07
N LEU A 400 -8.80 34.99 -6.30
CA LEU A 400 -8.92 34.78 -4.86
C LEU A 400 -8.93 36.11 -4.08
N GLU A 401 -8.19 37.13 -4.55
CA GLU A 401 -8.09 38.45 -3.94
C GLU A 401 -9.42 39.20 -3.96
N GLU A 402 -10.38 38.80 -4.79
CA GLU A 402 -11.75 39.33 -4.73
C GLU A 402 -12.41 39.16 -3.35
N LYS A 403 -11.97 38.16 -2.54
CA LYS A 403 -12.58 37.79 -1.26
C LYS A 403 -11.60 37.60 -0.11
N PHE A 404 -10.34 37.29 -0.38
CA PHE A 404 -9.33 36.96 0.61
C PHE A 404 -8.08 37.83 0.48
N VAL A 405 -7.37 38.02 1.58
CA VAL A 405 -6.02 38.57 1.53
C VAL A 405 -5.09 37.40 1.17
N VAL A 406 -4.44 37.47 0.02
CA VAL A 406 -3.59 36.41 -0.50
C VAL A 406 -2.11 36.78 -0.31
N ARG A 407 -1.33 35.80 0.14
CA ARG A 407 0.12 35.90 0.23
C ARG A 407 0.76 34.86 -0.71
N ASP A 408 1.48 35.37 -1.71
CA ASP A 408 2.23 34.58 -2.66
C ASP A 408 3.50 33.99 -1.98
N CYS A 409 3.56 32.67 -1.89
CA CYS A 409 4.67 31.88 -1.34
C CYS A 409 5.33 30.99 -2.41
N VAL A 410 4.98 31.13 -3.69
CA VAL A 410 5.58 30.35 -4.78
C VAL A 410 7.06 30.70 -4.91
N PRO A 411 7.99 29.75 -4.88
CA PRO A 411 9.41 30.00 -4.92
C PRO A 411 9.87 30.50 -6.30
N ALA A 412 11.00 31.20 -6.36
CA ALA A 412 11.61 31.62 -7.63
C ALA A 412 12.16 30.41 -8.44
N SER A 413 12.47 29.29 -7.80
CA SER A 413 12.92 28.07 -8.43
C SER A 413 12.41 26.84 -7.65
N ASN A 414 12.07 25.78 -8.38
CA ASN A 414 11.56 24.56 -7.76
C ASN A 414 12.62 23.82 -6.93
N PRO A 415 12.23 23.21 -5.81
CA PRO A 415 13.11 22.33 -5.07
C PRO A 415 13.44 21.08 -5.91
N SER A 416 14.63 20.49 -5.66
CA SER A 416 15.03 19.23 -6.29
C SER A 416 13.97 18.14 -6.07
N VAL A 417 13.49 17.51 -7.15
CA VAL A 417 12.44 16.50 -7.08
C VAL A 417 12.90 15.32 -6.24
N ALA A 418 14.08 14.76 -6.51
CA ALA A 418 14.60 13.62 -5.76
C ALA A 418 14.81 13.94 -4.28
N LEU A 419 15.46 15.08 -3.98
CA LEU A 419 15.80 15.44 -2.60
C LEU A 419 14.55 15.77 -1.76
N SER A 420 13.55 16.46 -2.35
CA SER A 420 12.29 16.74 -1.66
C SER A 420 11.49 15.45 -1.37
N GLY A 421 11.52 14.46 -2.27
CA GLY A 421 10.92 13.15 -2.02
C GLY A 421 11.60 12.41 -0.87
N GLU A 422 12.94 12.39 -0.82
CA GLU A 422 13.68 11.80 0.28
C GLU A 422 13.42 12.49 1.63
N PHE A 423 13.29 13.82 1.61
CA PHE A 423 12.95 14.60 2.80
C PHE A 423 11.57 14.23 3.32
N ILE A 424 10.55 14.18 2.45
CA ILE A 424 9.18 13.79 2.81
C ILE A 424 9.16 12.35 3.34
N ASN A 425 9.83 11.41 2.66
CA ASN A 425 9.93 10.03 3.14
C ASN A 425 10.59 9.94 4.52
N SER A 426 11.60 10.78 4.79
CA SER A 426 12.25 10.84 6.11
C SER A 426 11.31 11.34 7.21
N ILE A 427 10.41 12.29 6.89
CA ILE A 427 9.37 12.74 7.82
C ILE A 427 8.34 11.62 8.03
N LEU A 428 7.82 11.04 6.96
CA LEU A 428 6.82 9.96 7.01
C LEU A 428 7.33 8.72 7.75
N ALA A 429 8.62 8.42 7.66
CA ALA A 429 9.28 7.34 8.40
C ALA A 429 9.68 7.71 9.84
N ASN A 430 9.26 8.89 10.35
CA ASN A 430 9.64 9.42 11.66
C ASN A 430 11.17 9.55 11.90
N LYS A 431 11.96 9.66 10.83
CA LYS A 431 13.41 9.90 10.92
C LYS A 431 13.75 11.36 11.21
N ILE A 432 12.83 12.27 10.94
CA ILE A 432 12.93 13.69 11.33
C ILE A 432 11.99 13.91 12.51
N TYR A 433 12.57 13.95 13.70
CA TYR A 433 11.84 13.99 14.96
C TYR A 433 10.95 15.24 15.07
N GLY A 434 9.73 15.04 15.55
CA GLY A 434 8.78 16.11 15.88
C GLY A 434 7.84 16.50 14.76
N ILE A 435 8.16 16.27 13.47
CA ILE A 435 7.28 16.60 12.37
C ILE A 435 6.32 15.43 12.09
N THR A 436 5.02 15.73 11.99
CA THR A 436 4.01 14.74 11.60
C THR A 436 3.16 15.26 10.45
N ILE A 437 2.86 14.36 9.51
CA ILE A 437 2.01 14.63 8.35
C ILE A 437 0.78 13.73 8.39
N GLY A 438 -0.40 14.29 8.11
CA GLY A 438 -1.63 13.54 8.00
C GLY A 438 -2.47 14.04 6.83
N ILE A 439 -3.17 13.11 6.18
CA ILE A 439 -3.99 13.36 4.99
C ILE A 439 -5.44 13.03 5.34
N ASN A 440 -6.35 13.96 5.12
CA ASN A 440 -7.76 13.75 5.41
C ASN A 440 -8.36 12.65 4.51
N ASP A 441 -9.27 11.88 5.07
CA ASP A 441 -9.97 10.76 4.39
C ASP A 441 -10.67 11.19 3.10
N ASN A 442 -11.10 12.45 2.99
CA ASN A 442 -11.75 13.00 1.80
C ASN A 442 -10.78 13.34 0.65
N CYS A 443 -9.46 13.37 0.90
CA CYS A 443 -8.43 13.64 -0.11
C CYS A 443 -8.08 12.36 -0.90
N THR A 444 -9.06 11.78 -1.56
CA THR A 444 -8.96 10.45 -2.17
C THR A 444 -8.00 10.41 -3.36
N LYS A 445 -7.95 11.46 -4.18
CA LYS A 445 -7.03 11.57 -5.31
C LYS A 445 -5.59 11.79 -4.86
N SER A 446 -5.38 12.62 -3.83
CA SER A 446 -4.05 12.79 -3.22
C SER A 446 -3.53 11.49 -2.62
N ILE A 447 -4.36 10.78 -1.84
CA ILE A 447 -3.98 9.49 -1.24
C ILE A 447 -3.59 8.50 -2.34
N ARG A 448 -4.40 8.40 -3.39
CA ARG A 448 -4.14 7.54 -4.55
C ARG A 448 -2.82 7.92 -5.26
N ASP A 449 -2.57 9.20 -5.47
CA ASP A 449 -1.34 9.67 -6.09
C ASP A 449 -0.12 9.31 -5.21
N TYR A 450 -0.17 9.57 -3.90
CA TYR A 450 0.92 9.27 -2.96
C TYR A 450 1.25 7.78 -2.86
N GLU A 451 0.27 6.91 -3.02
CA GLU A 451 0.45 5.46 -3.00
C GLU A 451 1.05 4.89 -4.30
N ASN A 452 0.76 5.54 -5.45
CA ASN A 452 1.04 4.95 -6.77
C ASN A 452 2.17 5.63 -7.54
N VAL A 453 2.53 6.87 -7.20
CA VAL A 453 3.60 7.60 -7.91
C VAL A 453 4.95 6.86 -7.79
N LYS A 454 5.59 6.62 -8.93
CA LYS A 454 6.87 5.92 -9.01
C LYS A 454 8.03 6.90 -9.17
N LYS A 455 9.24 6.46 -8.82
CA LYS A 455 10.48 7.18 -9.08
C LYS A 455 11.22 6.60 -10.28
N ASP A 456 11.92 7.46 -11.01
CA ASP A 456 12.85 7.08 -12.08
C ASP A 456 14.21 6.63 -11.49
N ALA A 457 15.15 6.28 -12.37
CA ALA A 457 16.49 5.88 -11.99
C ALA A 457 17.29 6.97 -11.23
N ASN A 458 16.91 8.25 -11.39
CA ASN A 458 17.54 9.40 -10.73
C ASN A 458 16.85 9.78 -9.42
N GLY A 459 15.81 9.02 -9.00
CA GLY A 459 15.02 9.29 -7.81
C GLY A 459 13.98 10.41 -7.98
N ALA A 460 13.77 10.92 -9.20
CA ALA A 460 12.72 11.87 -9.50
C ALA A 460 11.39 11.16 -9.81
N ILE A 461 10.29 11.91 -9.87
CA ILE A 461 8.98 11.37 -10.23
C ILE A 461 9.03 10.81 -11.65
N LEU A 462 8.69 9.52 -11.79
CA LEU A 462 8.56 8.87 -13.09
C LEU A 462 7.27 9.35 -13.76
N LYS A 463 7.41 10.07 -14.87
CA LYS A 463 6.30 10.59 -15.66
C LYS A 463 5.72 9.52 -16.56
N HIS A 464 4.83 8.70 -15.99
CA HIS A 464 4.10 7.68 -16.74
C HIS A 464 2.95 8.32 -17.51
N ARG A 465 3.01 8.30 -18.84
CA ARG A 465 1.97 8.86 -19.70
C ARG A 465 1.01 7.79 -20.17
N ILE A 466 -0.28 8.03 -19.96
CA ILE A 466 -1.37 7.22 -20.50
C ILE A 466 -2.08 7.97 -21.62
N LYS A 467 -2.64 7.23 -22.57
CA LYS A 467 -3.38 7.81 -23.70
C LYS A 467 -4.87 7.56 -23.50
N ASN A 468 -5.66 8.61 -23.50
CA ASN A 468 -7.11 8.49 -23.52
C ASN A 468 -7.53 7.86 -24.84
N LYS A 469 -8.21 6.73 -24.81
CA LYS A 469 -8.61 5.96 -25.99
C LYS A 469 -9.69 6.68 -26.82
N GLU A 470 -10.48 7.54 -26.20
CA GLU A 470 -11.58 8.26 -26.85
C GLU A 470 -11.10 9.57 -27.51
N THR A 471 -10.28 10.36 -26.79
CA THR A 471 -9.79 11.67 -27.27
C THR A 471 -8.44 11.59 -27.96
N GLY A 472 -7.68 10.50 -27.78
CA GLY A 472 -6.32 10.35 -28.28
C GLY A 472 -5.27 11.18 -27.54
N GLN A 473 -5.66 12.00 -26.55
CA GLN A 473 -4.78 12.84 -25.77
C GLN A 473 -3.93 12.02 -24.79
N SER A 474 -2.66 12.39 -24.63
CA SER A 474 -1.73 11.78 -23.69
C SER A 474 -1.50 12.70 -22.50
N TYR A 475 -1.59 12.17 -21.28
CA TYR A 475 -1.37 12.90 -20.05
C TYR A 475 -0.62 12.05 -19.01
N GLU A 476 -0.05 12.70 -18.01
CA GLU A 476 0.63 12.04 -16.88
C GLU A 476 -0.45 11.52 -15.92
N GLU A 477 -0.36 10.25 -15.54
CA GLU A 477 -1.38 9.60 -14.70
C GLU A 477 -1.25 9.99 -13.23
N PHE A 478 -0.02 10.09 -12.72
CA PHE A 478 0.31 10.40 -11.33
C PHE A 478 1.37 11.50 -11.24
N GLY A 479 1.51 12.08 -10.05
CA GLY A 479 2.53 13.06 -9.72
C GLY A 479 1.96 14.45 -9.41
N HIS A 480 0.74 14.73 -9.80
CA HIS A 480 0.12 16.07 -9.66
C HIS A 480 -0.10 16.48 -8.19
N CYS A 481 -0.74 15.61 -7.40
CA CYS A 481 -0.89 15.83 -5.95
C CYS A 481 0.45 15.71 -5.22
N THR A 482 1.33 14.84 -5.69
CA THR A 482 2.68 14.70 -5.13
C THR A 482 3.52 15.94 -5.34
N ASP A 483 3.41 16.61 -6.48
CA ASP A 483 4.11 17.87 -6.74
C ASP A 483 3.59 18.99 -5.81
N THR A 484 2.27 19.15 -5.65
CA THR A 484 1.71 20.11 -4.69
C THR A 484 2.15 19.83 -3.25
N PHE A 485 2.25 18.55 -2.87
CA PHE A 485 2.74 18.13 -1.55
C PHE A 485 4.21 18.51 -1.35
N ARG A 486 5.06 18.32 -2.36
CA ARG A 486 6.47 18.67 -2.30
C ARG A 486 6.66 20.19 -2.08
N TYR A 487 5.95 21.02 -2.83
CA TYR A 487 6.09 22.47 -2.73
C TYR A 487 5.72 22.97 -1.34
N VAL A 488 4.58 22.56 -0.81
CA VAL A 488 4.14 23.04 0.50
C VAL A 488 5.01 22.53 1.65
N VAL A 489 5.45 21.29 1.61
CA VAL A 489 6.30 20.72 2.68
C VAL A 489 7.67 21.37 2.69
N VAL A 490 8.31 21.56 1.53
CA VAL A 490 9.63 22.17 1.46
C VAL A 490 9.60 23.63 1.91
N ASP A 491 8.55 24.37 1.57
CA ASP A 491 8.44 25.76 1.99
C ASP A 491 8.12 25.90 3.49
N LEU A 492 7.14 25.15 3.97
CA LEU A 492 6.71 25.21 5.38
C LEU A 492 7.75 24.68 6.37
N PHE A 493 8.65 23.81 5.93
CA PHE A 493 9.75 23.24 6.72
C PHE A 493 11.11 23.56 6.08
N LYS A 494 11.27 24.79 5.61
CA LYS A 494 12.45 25.23 4.86
C LYS A 494 13.76 25.09 5.63
N ASP A 495 13.74 25.36 6.93
CA ASP A 495 14.94 25.25 7.77
C ASP A 495 15.35 23.79 7.93
N GLU A 496 14.39 22.90 8.17
CA GLU A 496 14.61 21.46 8.30
C GLU A 496 15.07 20.86 6.96
N TYR A 497 14.44 21.28 5.85
CA TYR A 497 14.84 20.87 4.50
C TYR A 497 16.27 21.30 4.18
N THR A 498 16.64 22.52 4.54
CA THR A 498 18.00 23.04 4.34
C THR A 498 19.03 22.21 5.13
N LYS A 499 18.73 21.93 6.40
CA LYS A 499 19.60 21.06 7.24
C LYS A 499 19.70 19.65 6.65
N PHE A 500 18.58 19.08 6.21
CA PHE A 500 18.54 17.77 5.56
C PHE A 500 19.38 17.75 4.27
N SER A 501 19.24 18.76 3.41
CA SER A 501 20.00 18.90 2.17
C SER A 501 21.50 18.98 2.42
N LEU A 502 21.93 19.76 3.41
CA LEU A 502 23.34 19.89 3.79
C LEU A 502 23.90 18.58 4.34
N LYS A 503 23.13 17.89 5.20
CA LYS A 503 23.50 16.57 5.72
C LYS A 503 23.65 15.56 4.58
N ARG A 504 22.72 15.52 3.64
CA ARG A 504 22.75 14.61 2.49
C ARG A 504 23.93 14.88 1.56
N LYS A 505 24.23 16.14 1.26
CA LYS A 505 25.40 16.50 0.44
C LYS A 505 26.71 16.04 1.10
N ARG A 506 26.84 16.20 2.42
CA ARG A 506 28.02 15.73 3.17
C ARG A 506 28.12 14.21 3.15
N SER A 507 26.99 13.50 3.33
CA SER A 507 26.92 12.04 3.28
C SER A 507 27.37 11.50 1.91
N VAL A 508 26.85 12.05 0.82
CA VAL A 508 27.23 11.63 -0.56
C VAL A 508 28.71 11.88 -0.83
N GLN A 509 29.26 13.03 -0.41
CA GLN A 509 30.68 13.31 -0.59
C GLN A 509 31.54 12.35 0.24
N LYS A 510 31.13 12.07 1.47
CA LYS A 510 31.82 11.13 2.35
C LYS A 510 31.79 9.69 1.83
N GLU A 511 30.67 9.26 1.24
CA GLU A 511 30.54 7.95 0.62
C GLU A 511 31.47 7.80 -0.59
N ALA A 512 31.65 8.86 -1.39
CA ALA A 512 32.61 8.89 -2.50
C ALA A 512 34.08 8.78 -2.06
N ASP A 513 34.39 9.20 -0.84
CA ASP A 513 35.72 9.15 -0.27
C ASP A 513 36.01 7.83 0.49
N ILE A 514 35.04 6.91 0.59
CA ILE A 514 35.20 5.62 1.29
C ILE A 514 35.85 4.60 0.34
N LEU A 515 36.91 3.97 0.83
CA LEU A 515 37.55 2.87 0.13
C LEU A 515 36.87 1.55 0.52
N TYR A 516 36.60 0.71 -0.48
CA TYR A 516 35.98 -0.61 -0.29
C TYR A 516 36.88 -1.74 -0.79
N PHE A 517 36.71 -2.93 -0.24
CA PHE A 517 37.33 -4.17 -0.72
C PHE A 517 36.26 -5.28 -0.83
N GLY A 518 36.47 -6.21 -1.78
CA GLY A 518 35.47 -7.25 -2.08
C GLY A 518 35.65 -8.56 -1.31
N ARG A 519 36.89 -8.88 -0.90
CA ARG A 519 37.21 -10.14 -0.21
C ARG A 519 38.30 -9.91 0.82
N GLN A 520 38.16 -10.53 2.00
CA GLN A 520 39.17 -10.50 3.05
C GLN A 520 40.51 -11.06 2.54
N SER A 521 41.58 -10.38 2.91
CA SER A 521 42.93 -10.85 2.63
C SER A 521 43.36 -11.87 3.71
N ASP A 522 43.95 -12.97 3.25
CA ASP A 522 44.60 -13.94 4.14
C ASP A 522 46.00 -13.52 4.55
N VAL A 523 46.52 -12.42 3.96
CA VAL A 523 47.84 -11.88 4.20
C VAL A 523 47.77 -10.60 4.97
N GLY A 524 48.42 -10.56 6.14
CA GLY A 524 48.41 -9.39 7.03
C GLY A 524 48.28 -9.76 8.50
N GLU A 525 48.40 -8.76 9.37
CA GLU A 525 48.17 -8.96 10.81
C GLU A 525 46.73 -8.74 11.16
N HIS A 526 46.11 -9.70 11.87
CA HIS A 526 44.74 -9.59 12.34
C HIS A 526 44.68 -8.81 13.65
N LEU A 527 43.73 -7.87 13.72
CA LEU A 527 43.49 -7.03 14.90
C LEU A 527 41.99 -7.09 15.25
N LEU A 528 41.71 -7.37 16.50
CA LEU A 528 40.40 -7.15 17.10
C LEU A 528 40.50 -5.90 17.98
N TYR A 529 39.82 -4.85 17.62
CA TYR A 529 39.81 -3.58 18.35
C TYR A 529 38.46 -3.37 19.01
N VAL A 530 38.49 -3.18 20.34
CA VAL A 530 37.30 -3.06 21.19
C VAL A 530 37.26 -1.68 21.81
N ILE A 531 36.15 -0.99 21.66
CA ILE A 531 35.90 0.30 22.26
C ILE A 531 34.48 0.39 22.83
N PRO A 532 34.32 0.30 24.17
CA PRO A 532 33.12 0.76 24.83
C PRO A 532 33.15 2.29 24.92
N ASP A 533 32.07 2.95 24.57
CA ASP A 533 31.97 4.39 24.71
C ASP A 533 31.36 4.82 26.06
N SER A 534 31.50 6.09 26.39
CA SER A 534 30.96 6.68 27.64
C SER A 534 29.43 6.70 27.70
N PHE A 535 28.75 6.39 26.62
CA PHE A 535 27.28 6.29 26.54
C PHE A 535 26.77 4.85 26.70
N GLY A 536 27.68 3.90 26.99
CA GLY A 536 27.33 2.48 27.15
C GLY A 536 27.18 1.69 25.84
N ARG A 537 27.59 2.24 24.70
CA ARG A 537 27.65 1.54 23.42
C ARG A 537 28.93 0.71 23.33
N LEU A 538 28.88 -0.35 22.53
CA LEU A 538 30.03 -1.21 22.27
C LEU A 538 30.28 -1.31 20.77
N ALA A 539 31.49 -0.97 20.34
CA ALA A 539 31.98 -1.25 19.01
C ALA A 539 33.16 -2.23 19.07
N ILE A 540 33.07 -3.33 18.37
CA ILE A 540 34.13 -4.32 18.17
C ILE A 540 34.44 -4.35 16.69
N ILE A 541 35.69 -4.04 16.31
CA ILE A 541 36.12 -3.98 14.91
C ILE A 541 37.14 -5.09 14.67
N SER A 542 36.83 -5.99 13.76
CA SER A 542 37.74 -7.00 13.26
C SER A 542 38.36 -6.54 11.93
N CYS A 543 39.67 -6.40 11.90
CA CYS A 543 40.35 -5.95 10.69
C CYS A 543 41.64 -6.73 10.42
N THR A 544 42.08 -6.71 9.14
CA THR A 544 43.38 -7.21 8.69
C THR A 544 44.22 -6.01 8.29
N ILE A 545 45.44 -5.94 8.80
CA ILE A 545 46.40 -4.84 8.52
C ILE A 545 47.49 -5.35 7.59
N HIS A 546 47.61 -4.72 6.43
CA HIS A 546 48.67 -4.91 5.43
C HIS A 546 49.05 -3.54 4.82
N GLU A 547 49.03 -3.35 3.53
CA GLU A 547 49.14 -2.02 2.92
C GLU A 547 47.96 -1.09 3.25
N TYR A 548 46.82 -1.70 3.56
CA TYR A 548 45.59 -1.07 4.00
C TYR A 548 45.12 -1.68 5.33
N VAL A 549 44.13 -1.08 5.93
CA VAL A 549 43.41 -1.62 7.09
C VAL A 549 42.02 -2.04 6.62
N ASP A 550 41.82 -3.32 6.40
CA ASP A 550 40.58 -3.90 5.88
C ASP A 550 39.67 -4.30 7.02
N ILE A 551 38.59 -3.55 7.23
CA ILE A 551 37.56 -3.88 8.24
C ILE A 551 36.61 -4.88 7.62
N TYR A 552 36.70 -6.15 8.04
CA TYR A 552 35.91 -7.25 7.48
C TYR A 552 34.72 -7.67 8.33
N ASP A 553 34.72 -7.37 9.63
CA ASP A 553 33.60 -7.66 10.50
C ASP A 553 33.48 -6.63 11.63
N VAL A 554 32.25 -6.36 12.07
CA VAL A 554 31.94 -5.40 13.11
C VAL A 554 30.80 -5.93 13.97
N ALA A 555 30.96 -5.91 15.30
CA ALA A 555 29.83 -5.92 16.22
C ALA A 555 29.58 -4.50 16.71
N TYR A 556 28.35 -4.05 16.57
CA TYR A 556 27.93 -2.71 16.95
C TYR A 556 26.62 -2.77 17.73
N SER A 557 26.65 -2.40 19.00
CA SER A 557 25.51 -2.52 19.90
C SER A 557 25.22 -1.19 20.61
N PRO A 558 23.95 -0.78 20.73
CA PRO A 558 23.56 0.41 21.49
C PRO A 558 23.79 0.26 23.01
N THR A 559 24.04 -0.96 23.49
CA THR A 559 24.32 -1.28 24.88
C THR A 559 25.54 -2.19 24.99
N PHE A 560 26.27 -2.10 26.12
CA PHE A 560 27.39 -3.00 26.35
C PHE A 560 26.90 -4.44 26.59
N ASP A 561 27.30 -5.35 25.68
CA ASP A 561 26.96 -6.77 25.74
C ASP A 561 28.21 -7.61 26.00
N TYR A 562 28.28 -8.17 27.19
CA TYR A 562 29.45 -8.94 27.63
C TYR A 562 29.56 -10.30 26.90
N GLU A 563 28.44 -10.95 26.58
CA GLU A 563 28.44 -12.24 25.89
C GLU A 563 28.92 -12.10 24.44
N VAL A 564 28.48 -11.03 23.76
CA VAL A 564 28.98 -10.70 22.42
C VAL A 564 30.47 -10.42 22.47
N LEU A 565 30.93 -9.60 23.42
CA LEU A 565 32.36 -9.29 23.61
C LEU A 565 33.15 -10.58 23.83
N LEU A 566 32.71 -11.43 24.73
CA LEU A 566 33.36 -12.70 25.05
C LEU A 566 33.48 -13.63 23.85
N SER A 567 32.45 -13.72 23.01
CA SER A 567 32.44 -14.52 21.80
C SER A 567 33.50 -14.05 20.80
N TYR A 568 33.60 -12.74 20.57
CA TYR A 568 34.60 -12.14 19.68
C TYR A 568 36.03 -12.34 20.18
N ILE A 569 36.26 -12.18 21.50
CA ILE A 569 37.59 -12.39 22.07
C ILE A 569 38.02 -13.86 21.95
N LYS A 570 37.13 -14.82 22.19
CA LYS A 570 37.42 -16.24 22.04
C LYS A 570 37.71 -16.66 20.60
N SER A 571 37.03 -16.05 19.63
CA SER A 571 37.17 -16.36 18.20
C SER A 571 38.30 -15.58 17.50
N ALA A 572 38.88 -14.56 18.14
CA ALA A 572 39.87 -13.70 17.52
C ALA A 572 41.14 -14.49 17.10
N SER A 573 41.60 -14.32 15.85
CA SER A 573 42.80 -14.97 15.29
C SER A 573 44.08 -14.17 15.51
N GLY A 574 44.01 -12.86 15.80
CA GLY A 574 45.10 -11.91 15.87
C GLY A 574 45.25 -11.21 17.22
N ARG A 575 45.84 -10.03 17.22
CA ARG A 575 45.98 -9.18 18.44
C ARG A 575 44.61 -8.68 18.88
N VAL A 576 44.43 -8.60 20.19
CA VAL A 576 43.26 -7.98 20.80
C VAL A 576 43.67 -6.71 21.51
N VAL A 577 43.05 -5.60 21.16
CA VAL A 577 43.29 -4.30 21.77
C VAL A 577 42.00 -3.73 22.30
N PHE A 578 42.02 -3.35 23.58
CA PHE A 578 40.86 -2.77 24.26
C PHE A 578 41.16 -1.31 24.59
N GLU A 579 40.44 -0.38 23.98
CA GLU A 579 40.50 1.05 24.30
C GLU A 579 39.35 1.40 25.22
N CYS A 580 39.63 1.77 26.49
CA CYS A 580 38.59 2.04 27.45
C CYS A 580 39.00 3.03 28.55
N GLU A 581 38.01 3.56 29.24
CA GLU A 581 38.17 4.29 30.48
C GLU A 581 38.50 3.36 31.66
N LYS A 582 38.94 3.94 32.76
CA LYS A 582 39.33 3.18 33.96
C LYS A 582 38.24 2.28 34.51
N ASP A 583 37.00 2.67 34.34
CA ASP A 583 35.83 1.93 34.84
C ASP A 583 35.67 0.56 34.20
N PHE A 584 36.19 0.35 33.01
CA PHE A 584 36.19 -0.92 32.31
C PHE A 584 37.38 -1.82 32.61
N PHE A 585 38.34 -1.39 33.37
CA PHE A 585 39.58 -2.15 33.66
C PHE A 585 39.31 -3.48 34.38
N HIS A 586 38.25 -3.57 35.17
CA HIS A 586 37.87 -4.82 35.82
C HIS A 586 37.43 -5.89 34.80
N ILE A 587 36.73 -5.49 33.75
CA ILE A 587 36.30 -6.36 32.64
C ILE A 587 37.53 -6.87 31.89
N VAL A 588 38.42 -5.97 31.52
CA VAL A 588 39.66 -6.32 30.83
C VAL A 588 40.52 -7.27 31.63
N ARG A 589 40.58 -7.10 32.97
CA ARG A 589 41.33 -7.99 33.84
C ARG A 589 40.83 -9.41 33.79
N ASN A 590 39.49 -9.61 33.82
CA ASN A 590 38.89 -10.93 33.72
C ASN A 590 39.11 -11.57 32.33
N LEU A 591 39.07 -10.75 31.27
CA LEU A 591 39.28 -11.21 29.89
C LEU A 591 40.75 -11.58 29.60
N ARG A 592 41.71 -10.99 30.33
CA ARG A 592 43.14 -11.33 30.23
C ARG A 592 43.46 -12.74 30.72
N GLU A 593 42.62 -13.34 31.54
CA GLU A 593 42.74 -14.77 31.90
C GLU A 593 42.52 -15.70 30.71
N LEU A 594 41.79 -15.23 29.69
CA LEU A 594 41.49 -16.01 28.49
C LEU A 594 42.50 -15.77 27.38
N ARG A 595 43.09 -14.58 27.29
CA ARG A 595 43.97 -14.17 26.20
C ARG A 595 44.78 -12.92 26.56
N GLU A 596 45.93 -12.74 25.90
CA GLU A 596 46.68 -11.48 25.96
C GLU A 596 45.91 -10.33 25.33
N ILE A 597 45.65 -9.27 26.08
CA ILE A 597 44.90 -8.09 25.67
C ILE A 597 45.71 -6.85 25.90
N GLY A 598 45.99 -6.12 24.81
CA GLY A 598 46.55 -4.77 24.88
C GLY A 598 45.52 -3.77 25.40
N VAL A 599 45.92 -2.88 26.29
CA VAL A 599 45.01 -1.84 26.83
C VAL A 599 45.52 -0.49 26.45
N ILE A 600 44.63 0.34 25.91
CA ILE A 600 44.87 1.75 25.59
C ILE A 600 43.91 2.58 26.45
N SER A 601 44.44 3.56 27.16
CA SER A 601 43.57 4.50 27.86
C SER A 601 42.91 5.47 26.87
N THR A 602 41.64 5.68 27.00
CA THR A 602 40.87 6.58 26.15
C THR A 602 41.37 8.01 26.27
N SER A 603 41.63 8.67 25.15
CA SER A 603 41.95 10.09 25.08
C SER A 603 40.67 10.93 25.20
N PHE A 604 40.63 11.89 26.08
CA PHE A 604 39.45 12.73 26.36
C PHE A 604 38.94 13.56 25.19
N ASP A 605 39.73 13.79 24.13
CA ASP A 605 39.34 14.57 22.97
C ASP A 605 39.32 13.69 21.69
N TYR A 606 38.18 12.99 21.50
CA TYR A 606 37.98 12.17 20.33
C TYR A 606 37.87 13.00 19.04
N LYS A 607 37.46 14.30 19.11
CA LYS A 607 37.35 15.16 17.91
C LYS A 607 38.75 15.49 17.38
N LEU A 608 39.68 15.84 18.23
CA LEU A 608 41.08 16.05 17.87
C LEU A 608 41.71 14.77 17.28
N ARG A 609 41.38 13.61 17.85
CA ARG A 609 41.85 12.31 17.33
C ARG A 609 41.30 12.02 15.94
N ILE A 610 40.03 12.28 15.68
CA ILE A 610 39.39 12.09 14.34
C ILE A 610 40.09 12.98 13.34
N GLU A 611 40.26 14.28 13.64
CA GLU A 611 40.90 15.23 12.74
C GLU A 611 42.37 14.87 12.45
N ALA A 612 43.12 14.47 13.46
CA ALA A 612 44.51 14.05 13.30
C ALA A 612 44.70 12.78 12.47
N ASN A 613 43.68 11.94 12.31
CA ASN A 613 43.74 10.70 11.54
C ASN A 613 42.88 10.72 10.27
N LYS A 614 42.32 11.85 9.90
CA LYS A 614 41.37 11.98 8.79
C LYS A 614 41.96 11.49 7.45
N ASP A 615 43.15 11.93 7.11
CA ASP A 615 43.83 11.54 5.88
C ASP A 615 44.19 10.05 5.87
N PHE A 616 44.56 9.48 7.01
CA PHE A 616 44.80 8.05 7.15
C PHE A 616 43.52 7.25 7.00
N ILE A 617 42.41 7.72 7.58
CA ILE A 617 41.11 7.05 7.47
C ILE A 617 40.67 7.02 6.01
N SER A 618 40.70 8.14 5.28
CA SER A 618 40.28 8.21 3.88
C SER A 618 41.23 7.50 2.92
N GLY A 619 42.51 7.43 3.23
CA GLY A 619 43.51 6.86 2.32
C GLY A 619 43.92 5.41 2.60
N LYS A 620 43.68 4.90 3.80
CA LYS A 620 44.21 3.59 4.23
C LYS A 620 43.18 2.64 4.82
N ILE A 621 42.01 3.13 5.32
CA ILE A 621 40.95 2.27 5.84
C ILE A 621 40.01 1.88 4.71
N ARG A 622 39.75 0.58 4.58
CA ARG A 622 38.79 0.04 3.60
C ARG A 622 37.69 -0.73 4.31
N PHE A 623 36.49 -0.65 3.77
CA PHE A 623 35.32 -1.32 4.30
C PHE A 623 34.88 -2.45 3.37
N LEU A 624 34.17 -3.45 3.91
CA LEU A 624 33.67 -4.56 3.10
C LEU A 624 32.56 -4.07 2.15
N SER A 625 32.67 -4.33 0.84
CA SER A 625 31.73 -3.82 -0.16
C SER A 625 30.33 -4.46 -0.09
N ASN A 626 30.19 -5.66 0.45
CA ASN A 626 28.93 -6.39 0.58
C ASN A 626 28.43 -6.48 2.02
N TYR A 627 28.66 -5.45 2.82
CA TYR A 627 28.30 -5.42 4.25
C TYR A 627 26.78 -5.34 4.51
N GLU A 628 25.97 -5.02 3.52
CA GLU A 628 24.51 -4.83 3.66
C GLU A 628 23.78 -6.06 4.22
N GLY A 629 24.34 -7.25 4.03
CA GLY A 629 23.82 -8.50 4.61
C GLY A 629 24.10 -8.68 6.12
N ASN A 630 24.96 -7.84 6.71
CA ASN A 630 25.30 -7.86 8.13
C ASN A 630 24.68 -6.63 8.82
N GLN A 631 23.65 -6.85 9.62
CA GLN A 631 22.88 -5.79 10.29
C GLN A 631 23.77 -4.89 11.18
N ALA A 632 24.67 -5.47 11.95
CA ALA A 632 25.55 -4.71 12.83
C ALA A 632 26.55 -3.86 12.05
N TYR A 633 27.06 -4.40 10.94
CA TYR A 633 27.97 -3.65 10.06
C TYR A 633 27.22 -2.51 9.36
N LEU A 634 25.99 -2.75 8.90
CA LEU A 634 25.13 -1.73 8.28
C LEU A 634 24.84 -0.58 9.26
N GLU A 635 24.47 -0.89 10.50
CA GLU A 635 24.23 0.12 11.54
C GLU A 635 25.51 0.94 11.86
N PHE A 636 26.65 0.27 11.91
CA PHE A 636 27.93 0.90 12.09
C PHE A 636 28.28 1.87 10.93
N MET A 637 28.06 1.45 9.68
CA MET A 637 28.30 2.28 8.50
C MET A 637 27.35 3.47 8.45
N ASN A 638 26.10 3.29 8.83
CA ASN A 638 25.15 4.39 8.92
C ASN A 638 25.59 5.43 9.95
N ASP A 639 26.02 5.01 11.14
CA ASP A 639 26.53 5.91 12.18
C ASP A 639 27.85 6.60 11.74
N TYR A 640 28.72 5.87 11.02
CA TYR A 640 29.93 6.43 10.43
C TYR A 640 29.62 7.51 9.39
N MET A 641 28.66 7.26 8.49
CA MET A 641 28.25 8.21 7.44
C MET A 641 27.49 9.42 8.00
N ASP A 642 26.76 9.23 9.09
CA ASP A 642 26.00 10.30 9.76
C ASP A 642 26.86 11.29 10.55
N TYR A 643 28.13 11.02 10.77
CA TYR A 643 29.03 11.92 11.49
C TYR A 643 29.28 13.23 10.71
N ASP A 644 28.90 14.35 11.30
CA ASP A 644 28.99 15.69 10.68
C ASP A 644 30.06 16.62 11.30
N GLY A 645 30.87 16.10 12.22
CA GLY A 645 31.86 16.86 12.96
C GLY A 645 31.35 17.49 14.26
N ASN A 646 30.01 17.53 14.46
CA ASN A 646 29.38 18.15 15.63
C ASN A 646 28.65 17.16 16.53
N ASN A 647 28.13 16.07 15.95
CA ASN A 647 27.46 15.02 16.68
C ASN A 647 28.45 14.02 17.30
N THR A 648 27.99 13.28 18.30
CA THR A 648 28.72 12.15 18.87
C THR A 648 28.40 10.90 18.05
N ALA A 649 29.37 10.42 17.28
CA ALA A 649 29.23 9.18 16.52
C ALA A 649 30.24 8.14 17.02
N SER A 650 29.74 7.03 17.56
CA SER A 650 30.59 5.98 18.14
C SER A 650 31.39 5.25 17.09
N ALA A 651 30.86 5.09 15.87
CA ALA A 651 31.55 4.42 14.76
C ALA A 651 32.80 5.16 14.31
N ILE A 652 32.73 6.47 14.05
CA ILE A 652 33.91 7.26 13.66
C ILE A 652 34.95 7.34 14.78
N ASN A 653 34.49 7.36 16.02
CA ASN A 653 35.39 7.30 17.18
C ASN A 653 36.17 5.97 17.20
N ALA A 654 35.47 4.84 16.99
CA ALA A 654 36.11 3.54 16.94
C ALA A 654 37.09 3.42 15.75
N ILE A 655 36.70 3.89 14.56
CA ILE A 655 37.57 3.93 13.37
C ILE A 655 38.79 4.79 13.62
N SER A 656 38.66 5.95 14.29
CA SER A 656 39.80 6.81 14.60
C SER A 656 40.75 6.16 15.58
N GLY A 657 40.25 5.32 16.50
CA GLY A 657 41.05 4.49 17.39
C GLY A 657 41.87 3.45 16.64
N VAL A 658 41.21 2.68 15.76
CA VAL A 658 41.89 1.73 14.87
C VAL A 658 42.94 2.44 14.02
N ALA A 659 42.60 3.57 13.41
CA ALA A 659 43.54 4.36 12.60
C ALA A 659 44.76 4.81 13.37
N LYS A 660 44.58 5.35 14.57
CA LYS A 660 45.70 5.76 15.47
C LYS A 660 46.56 4.57 15.84
N TYR A 661 45.96 3.45 16.18
CA TYR A 661 46.68 2.24 16.54
C TYR A 661 47.48 1.68 15.36
N ALA A 662 46.85 1.52 14.21
CA ALA A 662 47.45 1.01 13.02
C ALA A 662 48.64 1.89 12.56
N ARG A 663 48.42 3.22 12.48
CA ARG A 663 49.43 4.19 12.07
C ARG A 663 50.68 4.16 12.98
N LYS A 664 50.46 3.97 14.28
CA LYS A 664 51.59 3.93 15.23
C LYS A 664 52.40 2.65 15.19
N ASN A 665 51.75 1.51 14.90
CA ASN A 665 52.37 0.21 15.09
C ASN A 665 52.74 -0.50 13.79
N PHE A 666 52.16 -0.08 12.63
CA PHE A 666 52.32 -0.78 11.35
C PHE A 666 52.66 0.14 10.18
N PHE A 667 52.43 1.43 10.25
CA PHE A 667 52.73 2.43 9.24
C PHE A 667 53.68 3.52 9.80
#